data_610b3308350d9245d760a602e52fbb24
#
_entry.id   610b3308350d9245d760a602e52fbb24
#
_cell.length_a   1.000
_cell.length_b   1.000
_cell.length_c   1.000
_cell.angle_alpha   90.00
_cell.angle_beta   90.00
_cell.angle_gamma   90.00
#
_symmetry.space_group_name_H-M   'P 1'
#
loop_
_entity.id
_entity.type
_entity.pdbx_description
1 polymer ?
#
loop_
_entity_poly.entity_id
_entity_poly.type
_entity_poly.pdbx_seq_one_letter_code
_entity_poly.pdbx_strand_id
1 'polypeptide(L)'
;MDISELLDGLNDKQREAVAAPLGNYLVLAGAGSGKTRVLTHRIAWLIAVENISEGSIMAVTFTNKAAAEMRHRIQDTLSKHSQSNLFGMWIGTFHSIAHRLLRAHHLDVNLPQDFQILDSEDQLRLVKRLMKLHNYDDKAFPPKQACWYINNKKDEGLRPQDINDFGDRQEKEWIKIYQIYQDTCDRAGLVDFAELLIRAYELFAKKPVILQRYQQRFQHILVDEFQDTNKIQYAWIKILAGNTGKVMIVGDDDQSIYGWRGAQVENIQKFLKDFNAETIRLEQNYRSTGNILKSANQLISNNSERLGKNLWTDGEMGEPVGIYAAFNELDEAKFVASQIQNWVDDGGKLDDCAVLYRSNSQSRVIEEALIRCQIPYRIYGGMRFFERQEIKDALAYLRLINNRQDDAAFERVINTPTRGIGDRTLDVLRNLTRERQITLWQAVQVATQENMLTGRASTALLRFQELINSLQVDTAEMPLFAQTDFVIKHSGLYDMYKQEKGEKGEVRIENLEELVTATREFIKPDDAEDMTDLTAFLTHASLEAGEEQASPHQSCVEMMTLHSAKGLEFPRVFMVGVEEGVFPSFRSFEEPGRLEEERRLAYVGITRAKQKLTICYAESRRVYTKEERHLPSRFITELPSECIQEIRLRGTVTRALNQAKVGSLSTSLPENEWKMGQKVKHEKFGFGTVINVEGSDNNTRLQIAFQAQGIKWLIAHLAKLEKVR
;
A
#
# COMPACT_ATOMS: atom_id res chain seq x y z
N MET A 1 -26.90 -5.32 41.15
CA MET A 1 -26.20 -4.79 39.99
C MET A 1 -27.19 -4.76 38.84
N ASP A 2 -27.48 -3.61 38.29
CA ASP A 2 -28.35 -3.51 37.13
C ASP A 2 -27.55 -3.92 35.89
N ILE A 3 -27.78 -5.12 35.41
CA ILE A 3 -27.07 -5.75 34.29
C ILE A 3 -27.60 -5.19 32.95
N SER A 4 -28.76 -4.53 32.97
CA SER A 4 -29.42 -4.02 31.77
C SER A 4 -28.54 -2.98 31.08
N GLU A 5 -27.81 -2.16 31.83
CA GLU A 5 -26.89 -1.14 31.24
C GLU A 5 -25.75 -1.71 30.39
N LEU A 6 -25.31 -2.96 30.65
CA LEU A 6 -24.29 -3.61 29.80
C LEU A 6 -24.83 -4.01 28.41
N LEU A 7 -26.15 -4.18 28.31
CA LEU A 7 -26.82 -4.56 27.05
C LEU A 7 -27.56 -3.38 26.42
N ASP A 8 -27.76 -2.30 27.17
CA ASP A 8 -28.42 -1.10 26.67
C ASP A 8 -27.64 -0.47 25.49
N GLY A 9 -28.37 -0.09 24.48
CA GLY A 9 -27.76 0.48 23.26
C GLY A 9 -27.10 -0.52 22.33
N LEU A 10 -27.13 -1.84 22.63
CA LEU A 10 -26.76 -2.91 21.71
C LEU A 10 -27.99 -3.39 20.92
N ASN A 11 -27.83 -3.74 19.66
CA ASN A 11 -28.87 -4.42 18.89
C ASN A 11 -28.98 -5.89 19.29
N ASP A 12 -30.01 -6.58 18.81
CA ASP A 12 -30.31 -7.97 19.21
C ASP A 12 -29.15 -8.92 18.91
N LYS A 13 -28.48 -8.79 17.75
CA LYS A 13 -27.34 -9.64 17.39
C LYS A 13 -26.07 -9.31 18.18
N GLN A 14 -25.86 -8.04 18.52
CA GLN A 14 -24.80 -7.65 19.42
C GLN A 14 -25.06 -8.17 20.85
N ARG A 15 -26.31 -8.08 21.35
CA ARG A 15 -26.70 -8.68 22.63
C ARG A 15 -26.51 -10.19 22.65
N GLU A 16 -26.93 -10.90 21.59
CA GLU A 16 -26.68 -12.34 21.40
C GLU A 16 -25.19 -12.65 21.54
N ALA A 17 -24.31 -11.90 20.88
CA ALA A 17 -22.86 -12.13 20.94
C ALA A 17 -22.27 -11.80 22.32
N VAL A 18 -22.73 -10.74 22.98
CA VAL A 18 -22.25 -10.32 24.30
C VAL A 18 -22.72 -11.27 25.40
N ALA A 19 -23.98 -11.71 25.37
CA ALA A 19 -24.57 -12.58 26.39
C ALA A 19 -24.51 -14.09 26.01
N ALA A 20 -23.79 -14.43 24.93
CA ALA A 20 -23.66 -15.83 24.51
C ALA A 20 -23.16 -16.73 25.65
N PRO A 21 -23.65 -17.97 25.80
CA PRO A 21 -23.14 -18.92 26.78
C PRO A 21 -21.62 -19.10 26.71
N LEU A 22 -21.02 -19.74 27.73
CA LEU A 22 -19.58 -20.01 27.71
C LEU A 22 -19.28 -21.06 26.63
N GLY A 23 -18.70 -20.63 25.50
CA GLY A 23 -18.46 -21.48 24.34
C GLY A 23 -17.41 -20.88 23.40
N ASN A 24 -17.27 -21.50 22.24
CA ASN A 24 -16.39 -21.01 21.15
C ASN A 24 -17.25 -20.33 20.09
N TYR A 25 -16.91 -19.12 19.73
CA TYR A 25 -17.71 -18.30 18.82
C TYR A 25 -16.86 -17.60 17.77
N LEU A 26 -17.36 -17.61 16.55
CA LEU A 26 -16.99 -16.68 15.50
C LEU A 26 -18.04 -15.55 15.48
N VAL A 27 -17.65 -14.35 15.78
CA VAL A 27 -18.44 -13.15 15.51
C VAL A 27 -18.02 -12.61 14.15
N LEU A 28 -18.77 -13.00 13.12
CA LEU A 28 -18.55 -12.52 11.76
C LEU A 28 -19.21 -11.14 11.63
N ALA A 29 -18.38 -10.11 11.72
CA ALA A 29 -18.83 -8.74 11.90
C ALA A 29 -18.37 -7.85 10.76
N GLY A 30 -19.31 -7.35 9.95
CA GLY A 30 -18.99 -6.48 8.83
C GLY A 30 -18.41 -5.13 9.24
N ALA A 31 -18.01 -4.35 8.24
CA ALA A 31 -17.53 -2.99 8.47
C ALA A 31 -18.59 -2.16 9.21
N GLY A 32 -18.20 -1.37 10.22
CA GLY A 32 -19.09 -0.47 10.93
C GLY A 32 -20.21 -1.14 11.77
N SER A 33 -20.15 -2.47 12.00
CA SER A 33 -21.15 -3.21 12.78
C SER A 33 -20.89 -3.23 14.29
N GLY A 34 -19.82 -2.57 14.76
CA GLY A 34 -19.48 -2.47 16.17
C GLY A 34 -18.66 -3.64 16.71
N LYS A 35 -17.75 -4.24 15.91
CA LYS A 35 -16.81 -5.32 16.30
C LYS A 35 -16.20 -5.11 17.68
N THR A 36 -15.45 -4.02 17.83
CA THR A 36 -14.75 -3.68 19.07
C THR A 36 -15.72 -3.45 20.24
N ARG A 37 -16.91 -2.88 19.97
CA ARG A 37 -17.94 -2.68 20.98
C ARG A 37 -18.44 -4.02 21.54
N VAL A 38 -18.76 -4.97 20.68
CA VAL A 38 -19.20 -6.32 21.10
C VAL A 38 -18.10 -6.99 21.92
N LEU A 39 -16.84 -6.92 21.48
CA LEU A 39 -15.74 -7.55 22.18
C LEU A 39 -15.50 -6.94 23.57
N THR A 40 -15.53 -5.61 23.70
CA THR A 40 -15.38 -4.92 25.01
C THR A 40 -16.54 -5.20 25.95
N HIS A 41 -17.78 -5.20 25.43
CA HIS A 41 -18.97 -5.55 26.23
C HIS A 41 -18.98 -7.05 26.63
N ARG A 42 -18.51 -7.96 25.76
CA ARG A 42 -18.34 -9.38 26.11
C ARG A 42 -17.38 -9.56 27.28
N ILE A 43 -16.25 -8.87 27.27
CA ILE A 43 -15.29 -8.91 28.39
C ILE A 43 -15.93 -8.38 29.66
N ALA A 44 -16.63 -7.26 29.59
CA ALA A 44 -17.35 -6.72 30.73
C ALA A 44 -18.44 -7.69 31.25
N TRP A 45 -19.16 -8.35 30.35
CA TRP A 45 -20.15 -9.37 30.69
C TRP A 45 -19.53 -10.58 31.42
N LEU A 46 -18.41 -11.11 30.87
CA LEU A 46 -17.70 -12.23 31.51
C LEU A 46 -17.28 -11.91 32.93
N ILE A 47 -16.84 -10.67 33.18
CA ILE A 47 -16.42 -10.23 34.53
C ILE A 47 -17.62 -9.98 35.43
N ALA A 48 -18.58 -9.19 34.98
CA ALA A 48 -19.65 -8.67 35.83
C ALA A 48 -20.81 -9.66 36.03
N VAL A 49 -21.09 -10.50 35.04
CA VAL A 49 -22.26 -11.42 35.04
C VAL A 49 -21.83 -12.85 35.29
N GLU A 50 -20.83 -13.31 34.53
CA GLU A 50 -20.33 -14.69 34.65
C GLU A 50 -19.36 -14.87 35.83
N ASN A 51 -19.00 -13.77 36.51
CA ASN A 51 -18.05 -13.75 37.63
C ASN A 51 -16.70 -14.36 37.29
N ILE A 52 -16.27 -14.22 36.04
CA ILE A 52 -14.96 -14.68 35.58
C ILE A 52 -13.89 -13.70 36.08
N SER A 53 -12.84 -14.26 36.68
CA SER A 53 -11.69 -13.44 37.12
C SER A 53 -11.03 -12.75 35.93
N GLU A 54 -10.69 -11.47 36.08
CA GLU A 54 -9.97 -10.67 35.08
C GLU A 54 -8.67 -11.35 34.62
N GLY A 55 -7.96 -11.99 35.57
CA GLY A 55 -6.75 -12.75 35.28
C GLY A 55 -6.94 -13.98 34.40
N SER A 56 -8.19 -14.44 34.25
CA SER A 56 -8.54 -15.60 33.39
C SER A 56 -8.92 -15.20 31.95
N ILE A 57 -8.86 -13.92 31.64
CA ILE A 57 -9.21 -13.37 30.32
C ILE A 57 -7.95 -12.88 29.59
N MET A 58 -7.79 -13.27 28.34
CA MET A 58 -6.80 -12.74 27.43
C MET A 58 -7.50 -12.12 26.22
N ALA A 59 -7.18 -10.86 25.91
CA ALA A 59 -7.70 -10.16 24.74
C ALA A 59 -6.57 -9.75 23.81
N VAL A 60 -6.68 -10.14 22.54
CA VAL A 60 -5.62 -9.96 21.54
C VAL A 60 -6.12 -9.08 20.40
N THR A 61 -5.29 -8.13 19.99
CA THR A 61 -5.55 -7.25 18.84
C THR A 61 -4.31 -7.09 17.98
N PHE A 62 -4.41 -6.36 16.85
CA PHE A 62 -3.30 -6.24 15.90
C PHE A 62 -2.41 -5.02 16.14
N THR A 63 -2.90 -3.95 16.79
CA THR A 63 -2.13 -2.72 17.02
C THR A 63 -2.12 -2.32 18.48
N ASN A 64 -1.02 -1.72 18.94
CA ASN A 64 -0.90 -1.20 20.30
C ASN A 64 -1.96 -0.11 20.60
N LYS A 65 -2.31 0.70 19.58
CA LYS A 65 -3.38 1.70 19.70
C LYS A 65 -4.74 1.04 19.98
N ALA A 66 -5.09 0.00 19.22
CA ALA A 66 -6.32 -0.76 19.45
C ALA A 66 -6.33 -1.45 20.81
N ALA A 67 -5.18 -1.96 21.29
CA ALA A 67 -5.08 -2.55 22.63
C ALA A 67 -5.28 -1.51 23.74
N ALA A 68 -4.72 -0.32 23.60
CA ALA A 68 -4.90 0.79 24.54
C ALA A 68 -6.36 1.27 24.56
N GLU A 69 -6.96 1.45 23.40
CA GLU A 69 -8.37 1.83 23.26
C GLU A 69 -9.32 0.78 23.83
N MET A 70 -9.07 -0.50 23.56
CA MET A 70 -9.83 -1.61 24.13
C MET A 70 -9.78 -1.59 25.66
N ARG A 71 -8.60 -1.42 26.23
CA ARG A 71 -8.41 -1.33 27.68
C ARG A 71 -9.21 -0.17 28.29
N HIS A 72 -9.12 1.01 27.68
CA HIS A 72 -9.86 2.20 28.13
C HIS A 72 -11.37 1.95 28.08
N ARG A 73 -11.90 1.44 26.96
CA ARG A 73 -13.34 1.14 26.81
C ARG A 73 -13.86 0.10 27.82
N ILE A 74 -13.08 -0.96 28.07
CA ILE A 74 -13.44 -1.96 29.09
C ILE A 74 -13.46 -1.31 30.47
N GLN A 75 -12.46 -0.49 30.79
CA GLN A 75 -12.38 0.21 32.08
C GLN A 75 -13.55 1.16 32.27
N ASP A 76 -13.90 1.95 31.25
CA ASP A 76 -15.05 2.87 31.28
C ASP A 76 -16.37 2.13 31.48
N THR A 77 -16.54 0.98 30.81
CA THR A 77 -17.74 0.16 30.93
C THR A 77 -17.84 -0.47 32.34
N LEU A 78 -16.73 -0.95 32.88
CA LEU A 78 -16.71 -1.57 34.21
C LEU A 78 -16.75 -0.55 35.35
N SER A 79 -16.14 0.62 35.18
CA SER A 79 -16.10 1.69 36.26
C SER A 79 -17.49 2.17 36.64
N LYS A 80 -18.47 2.07 35.75
CA LYS A 80 -19.87 2.38 36.04
C LYS A 80 -20.54 1.35 36.95
N HIS A 81 -19.98 0.13 37.03
CA HIS A 81 -20.61 -1.03 37.65
C HIS A 81 -19.77 -1.69 38.77
N SER A 82 -18.46 -1.46 38.82
CA SER A 82 -17.59 -2.02 39.84
C SER A 82 -16.28 -1.20 39.96
N GLN A 83 -15.63 -1.28 41.13
CA GLN A 83 -14.26 -0.73 41.35
C GLN A 83 -13.19 -1.68 40.82
N SER A 84 -13.44 -2.45 39.73
CA SER A 84 -12.47 -3.38 39.20
C SER A 84 -11.31 -2.66 38.51
N ASN A 85 -10.11 -2.88 39.03
CA ASN A 85 -8.88 -2.54 38.32
C ASN A 85 -8.54 -3.69 37.39
N LEU A 86 -8.46 -3.49 36.09
CA LEU A 86 -8.08 -4.52 35.08
C LEU A 86 -6.68 -5.15 35.37
N PHE A 87 -6.33 -5.23 36.64
CA PHE A 87 -5.04 -5.72 37.12
C PHE A 87 -5.01 -7.25 36.96
N GLY A 88 -4.12 -7.73 36.14
CA GLY A 88 -3.99 -9.16 35.86
C GLY A 88 -4.52 -9.63 34.50
N MET A 89 -5.42 -8.87 33.86
CA MET A 89 -5.85 -9.16 32.50
C MET A 89 -4.72 -8.94 31.49
N TRP A 90 -4.65 -9.82 30.52
CA TRP A 90 -3.70 -9.67 29.42
C TRP A 90 -4.41 -9.11 28.20
N ILE A 91 -4.22 -7.81 27.95
CA ILE A 91 -4.69 -7.10 26.76
C ILE A 91 -3.48 -6.58 26.01
N GLY A 92 -3.33 -6.96 24.74
CA GLY A 92 -2.19 -6.56 23.93
C GLY A 92 -2.23 -7.09 22.51
N THR A 93 -1.15 -6.81 21.78
CA THR A 93 -0.91 -7.45 20.48
C THR A 93 -0.32 -8.85 20.67
N PHE A 94 -0.39 -9.70 19.66
CA PHE A 94 0.28 -11.01 19.67
C PHE A 94 1.73 -10.90 20.13
N HIS A 95 2.48 -9.95 19.56
CA HIS A 95 3.89 -9.75 19.88
C HIS A 95 4.10 -9.25 21.32
N SER A 96 3.28 -8.33 21.80
CA SER A 96 3.45 -7.81 23.19
C SER A 96 3.12 -8.89 24.23
N ILE A 97 2.15 -9.74 23.97
CA ILE A 97 1.79 -10.86 24.84
C ILE A 97 2.87 -11.93 24.80
N ALA A 98 3.38 -12.29 23.60
CA ALA A 98 4.49 -13.22 23.44
C ALA A 98 5.76 -12.71 24.14
N HIS A 99 6.10 -11.43 23.99
CA HIS A 99 7.21 -10.82 24.70
C HIS A 99 7.07 -10.95 26.23
N ARG A 100 5.88 -10.61 26.77
CA ARG A 100 5.60 -10.75 28.20
C ARG A 100 5.76 -12.19 28.68
N LEU A 101 5.30 -13.16 27.89
CA LEU A 101 5.45 -14.60 28.17
C LEU A 101 6.92 -15.00 28.20
N LEU A 102 7.70 -14.62 27.18
CA LEU A 102 9.11 -14.96 27.07
C LEU A 102 9.95 -14.32 28.18
N ARG A 103 9.63 -13.08 28.60
CA ARG A 103 10.28 -12.44 29.76
C ARG A 103 10.04 -13.23 31.05
N ALA A 104 8.81 -13.72 31.27
CA ALA A 104 8.46 -14.52 32.44
C ALA A 104 9.14 -15.89 32.47
N HIS A 105 9.46 -16.46 31.29
CA HIS A 105 10.03 -17.80 31.12
C HIS A 105 11.36 -17.78 30.36
N HIS A 106 12.14 -16.72 30.52
CA HIS A 106 13.37 -16.53 29.76
C HIS A 106 14.35 -17.70 29.90
N LEU A 107 14.48 -18.28 31.10
CA LEU A 107 15.33 -19.45 31.33
C LEU A 107 14.85 -20.71 30.60
N ASP A 108 13.51 -20.91 30.52
CA ASP A 108 12.93 -22.07 29.85
C ASP A 108 13.09 -22.04 28.32
N VAL A 109 13.36 -20.87 27.78
CA VAL A 109 13.59 -20.64 26.33
C VAL A 109 15.05 -20.30 26.02
N ASN A 110 15.97 -20.48 26.97
CA ASN A 110 17.39 -20.17 26.83
C ASN A 110 17.67 -18.72 26.41
N LEU A 111 16.95 -17.75 26.99
CA LEU A 111 17.18 -16.34 26.78
C LEU A 111 17.71 -15.67 28.04
N PRO A 112 18.56 -14.64 27.94
CA PRO A 112 18.86 -13.79 29.08
C PRO A 112 17.61 -13.04 29.54
N GLN A 113 17.57 -12.65 30.81
CA GLN A 113 16.40 -11.93 31.36
C GLN A 113 16.11 -10.62 30.62
N ASP A 114 17.16 -9.97 30.14
CA ASP A 114 17.16 -8.68 29.45
C ASP A 114 17.38 -8.82 27.94
N PHE A 115 16.97 -9.95 27.33
CA PHE A 115 17.13 -10.18 25.89
C PHE A 115 16.63 -8.97 25.07
N GLN A 116 17.32 -8.69 23.98
CA GLN A 116 17.04 -7.52 23.13
C GLN A 116 16.16 -7.89 21.93
N ILE A 117 15.19 -7.02 21.63
CA ILE A 117 14.36 -7.16 20.42
C ILE A 117 15.04 -6.39 19.30
N LEU A 118 15.32 -7.08 18.20
CA LEU A 118 15.82 -6.49 16.98
C LEU A 118 14.67 -5.88 16.19
N ASP A 119 14.79 -4.61 15.84
CA ASP A 119 13.96 -4.02 14.82
C ASP A 119 14.39 -4.47 13.41
N SER A 120 13.62 -4.07 12.38
CA SER A 120 13.89 -4.48 10.99
C SER A 120 15.24 -3.97 10.48
N GLU A 121 15.71 -2.82 10.96
CA GLU A 121 16.99 -2.24 10.55
C GLU A 121 18.16 -2.95 11.21
N ASP A 122 18.06 -3.21 12.50
CA ASP A 122 19.07 -3.97 13.25
C ASP A 122 19.17 -5.42 12.76
N GLN A 123 18.01 -6.05 12.45
CA GLN A 123 18.00 -7.37 11.80
C GLN A 123 18.76 -7.35 10.48
N LEU A 124 18.48 -6.37 9.62
CA LEU A 124 19.15 -6.24 8.32
C LEU A 124 20.66 -5.99 8.48
N ARG A 125 21.08 -5.17 9.45
CA ARG A 125 22.51 -4.92 9.74
C ARG A 125 23.21 -6.21 10.19
N LEU A 126 22.57 -6.98 11.08
CA LEU A 126 23.09 -8.26 11.54
C LEU A 126 23.22 -9.25 10.39
N VAL A 127 22.18 -9.44 9.58
CA VAL A 127 22.19 -10.34 8.42
C VAL A 127 23.29 -9.96 7.43
N LYS A 128 23.42 -8.68 7.06
CA LYS A 128 24.51 -8.19 6.18
C LYS A 128 25.90 -8.55 6.74
N ARG A 129 26.11 -8.32 8.02
CA ARG A 129 27.38 -8.64 8.68
C ARG A 129 27.70 -10.13 8.62
N LEU A 130 26.71 -10.99 8.92
CA LEU A 130 26.88 -12.43 8.90
C LEU A 130 27.13 -12.97 7.50
N MET A 131 26.38 -12.53 6.52
CA MET A 131 26.56 -12.93 5.13
C MET A 131 27.94 -12.57 4.62
N LYS A 132 28.45 -11.37 4.96
CA LYS A 132 29.81 -10.95 4.63
C LYS A 132 30.87 -11.82 5.32
N LEU A 133 30.69 -12.18 6.58
CA LEU A 133 31.62 -13.05 7.34
C LEU A 133 31.69 -14.46 6.73
N HIS A 134 30.61 -14.97 6.18
CA HIS A 134 30.51 -16.27 5.55
C HIS A 134 30.74 -16.25 4.03
N ASN A 135 31.24 -15.13 3.49
CA ASN A 135 31.57 -14.93 2.07
C ASN A 135 30.40 -15.15 1.10
N TYR A 136 29.17 -14.83 1.51
CA TYR A 136 28.04 -14.80 0.59
C TYR A 136 28.12 -13.58 -0.33
N ASP A 137 27.81 -13.79 -1.60
CA ASP A 137 27.73 -12.72 -2.59
C ASP A 137 26.36 -12.01 -2.46
N ASP A 138 26.39 -10.72 -2.13
CA ASP A 138 25.20 -9.88 -1.96
C ASP A 138 24.33 -9.77 -3.22
N LYS A 139 24.90 -10.09 -4.40
CA LYS A 139 24.14 -10.10 -5.67
C LYS A 139 23.38 -11.41 -5.84
N ALA A 140 23.99 -12.53 -5.47
CA ALA A 140 23.33 -13.85 -5.54
C ALA A 140 22.32 -14.04 -4.39
N PHE A 141 22.66 -13.52 -3.21
CA PHE A 141 21.84 -13.58 -2.00
C PHE A 141 21.70 -12.19 -1.38
N PRO A 142 20.73 -11.38 -1.82
CA PRO A 142 20.52 -10.05 -1.25
C PRO A 142 20.13 -10.11 0.22
N PRO A 143 20.79 -9.34 1.13
CA PRO A 143 20.50 -9.40 2.57
C PRO A 143 19.05 -9.09 2.96
N LYS A 144 18.37 -8.21 2.23
CA LYS A 144 16.95 -7.93 2.46
C LYS A 144 16.08 -9.14 2.14
N GLN A 145 16.44 -9.90 1.11
CA GLN A 145 15.76 -11.14 0.75
C GLN A 145 15.99 -12.22 1.80
N ALA A 146 17.19 -12.26 2.37
CA ALA A 146 17.51 -13.15 3.50
C ALA A 146 16.63 -12.83 4.72
N CYS A 147 16.48 -11.55 5.09
CA CYS A 147 15.58 -11.15 6.17
C CYS A 147 14.13 -11.55 5.87
N TRP A 148 13.65 -11.31 4.64
CA TRP A 148 12.30 -11.70 4.23
C TRP A 148 12.12 -13.22 4.34
N TYR A 149 13.06 -14.00 3.81
CA TYR A 149 13.04 -15.47 3.88
C TYR A 149 12.96 -15.97 5.33
N ILE A 150 13.84 -15.46 6.21
CA ILE A 150 13.88 -15.83 7.62
C ILE A 150 12.54 -15.53 8.30
N ASN A 151 12.01 -14.32 8.13
CA ASN A 151 10.77 -13.90 8.75
C ASN A 151 9.57 -14.73 8.25
N ASN A 152 9.50 -14.95 6.93
CA ASN A 152 8.44 -15.76 6.34
C ASN A 152 8.44 -17.20 6.86
N LYS A 153 9.63 -17.84 6.95
CA LYS A 153 9.76 -19.20 7.51
C LYS A 153 9.37 -19.26 8.99
N LYS A 154 9.71 -18.25 9.78
CA LYS A 154 9.27 -18.12 11.17
C LYS A 154 7.77 -17.93 11.30
N ASP A 155 7.15 -17.13 10.44
CA ASP A 155 5.71 -16.91 10.38
C ASP A 155 4.93 -18.18 9.95
N GLU A 156 5.57 -19.04 9.15
CA GLU A 156 5.08 -20.40 8.86
C GLU A 156 5.28 -21.38 10.03
N GLY A 157 6.03 -21.00 11.06
CA GLY A 157 6.37 -21.84 12.21
C GLY A 157 7.51 -22.82 11.94
N LEU A 158 8.37 -22.54 10.95
CA LEU A 158 9.47 -23.42 10.53
C LEU A 158 10.82 -22.91 11.03
N ARG A 159 11.60 -23.86 11.60
CA ARG A 159 13.02 -23.68 11.90
C ARG A 159 13.86 -24.16 10.72
N PRO A 160 15.16 -23.78 10.64
CA PRO A 160 16.04 -24.24 9.56
C PRO A 160 16.01 -25.75 9.34
N GLN A 161 15.99 -26.54 10.43
CA GLN A 161 15.95 -28.00 10.37
C GLN A 161 14.61 -28.59 9.90
N ASP A 162 13.54 -27.81 9.95
CA ASP A 162 12.18 -28.25 9.56
C ASP A 162 11.87 -27.96 8.08
N ILE A 163 12.78 -27.26 7.40
CA ILE A 163 12.58 -26.85 6.00
C ILE A 163 13.15 -27.93 5.08
N ASN A 164 12.31 -28.41 4.14
CA ASN A 164 12.76 -29.33 3.12
C ASN A 164 13.23 -28.57 1.88
N ASP A 165 14.45 -28.82 1.44
CA ASP A 165 15.04 -28.16 0.26
C ASP A 165 14.64 -28.80 -1.08
N PHE A 166 13.99 -29.98 -1.07
CA PHE A 166 13.60 -30.75 -2.26
C PHE A 166 14.73 -30.90 -3.31
N GLY A 167 16.00 -30.75 -2.89
CA GLY A 167 17.16 -30.81 -3.78
C GLY A 167 17.51 -29.48 -4.46
N ASP A 168 16.82 -28.41 -4.16
CA ASP A 168 17.14 -27.07 -4.67
C ASP A 168 18.39 -26.51 -3.97
N ARG A 169 19.42 -26.21 -4.76
CA ARG A 169 20.69 -25.66 -4.28
C ARG A 169 20.51 -24.25 -3.69
N GLN A 170 19.64 -23.45 -4.26
CA GLN A 170 19.38 -22.09 -3.78
C GLN A 170 18.65 -22.12 -2.45
N GLU A 171 17.63 -22.98 -2.31
CA GLU A 171 16.92 -23.16 -1.02
C GLU A 171 17.86 -23.64 0.09
N LYS A 172 18.79 -24.56 -0.23
CA LYS A 172 19.83 -25.01 0.72
C LYS A 172 20.67 -23.86 1.28
N GLU A 173 21.06 -22.93 0.42
CA GLU A 173 21.85 -21.78 0.87
C GLU A 173 21.01 -20.82 1.71
N TRP A 174 19.72 -20.59 1.38
CA TRP A 174 18.82 -19.81 2.22
C TRP A 174 18.63 -20.43 3.61
N ILE A 175 18.48 -21.75 3.68
CA ILE A 175 18.39 -22.48 4.96
C ILE A 175 19.67 -22.28 5.78
N LYS A 176 20.86 -22.36 5.15
CA LYS A 176 22.15 -22.12 5.85
C LYS A 176 22.25 -20.69 6.37
N ILE A 177 21.86 -19.70 5.57
CA ILE A 177 21.84 -18.29 6.00
C ILE A 177 20.94 -18.14 7.22
N TYR A 178 19.74 -18.73 7.18
CA TYR A 178 18.82 -18.74 8.32
C TYR A 178 19.43 -19.41 9.54
N GLN A 179 20.10 -20.56 9.39
CA GLN A 179 20.77 -21.25 10.50
C GLN A 179 21.85 -20.38 11.13
N ILE A 180 22.75 -19.79 10.32
CA ILE A 180 23.81 -18.89 10.80
C ILE A 180 23.24 -17.70 11.56
N TYR A 181 22.17 -17.11 11.04
CA TYR A 181 21.49 -16.01 11.69
C TYR A 181 20.89 -16.44 13.03
N GLN A 182 20.16 -17.57 13.06
CA GLN A 182 19.50 -18.06 14.26
C GLN A 182 20.53 -18.41 15.35
N ASP A 183 21.61 -19.14 15.02
CA ASP A 183 22.69 -19.49 15.96
C ASP A 183 23.36 -18.25 16.56
N THR A 184 23.45 -17.18 15.76
CA THR A 184 24.04 -15.93 16.24
C THR A 184 23.09 -15.20 17.18
N CYS A 185 21.81 -15.14 16.84
CA CYS A 185 20.79 -14.55 17.70
C CYS A 185 20.67 -15.29 19.03
N ASP A 186 20.67 -16.62 19.01
CA ASP A 186 20.57 -17.45 20.21
C ASP A 186 21.76 -17.24 21.15
N ARG A 187 23.01 -17.17 20.63
CA ARG A 187 24.21 -16.91 21.42
C ARG A 187 24.23 -15.49 22.01
N ALA A 188 23.69 -14.52 21.29
CA ALA A 188 23.74 -13.13 21.69
C ALA A 188 22.49 -12.66 22.48
N GLY A 189 21.51 -13.55 22.71
CA GLY A 189 20.25 -13.18 23.36
C GLY A 189 19.42 -12.18 22.57
N LEU A 190 19.46 -12.25 21.23
CA LEU A 190 18.75 -11.38 20.32
C LEU A 190 17.48 -12.07 19.81
N VAL A 191 16.40 -11.32 19.70
CA VAL A 191 15.08 -11.83 19.29
C VAL A 191 14.48 -10.86 18.27
N ASP A 192 14.20 -11.29 17.05
CA ASP A 192 13.43 -10.51 16.09
C ASP A 192 11.92 -10.64 16.32
N PHE A 193 11.12 -9.82 15.61
CA PHE A 193 9.66 -9.82 15.81
C PHE A 193 9.02 -11.18 15.50
N ALA A 194 9.42 -11.85 14.42
CA ALA A 194 8.89 -13.17 14.08
C ALA A 194 9.32 -14.24 15.11
N GLU A 195 10.54 -14.09 15.65
CA GLU A 195 11.07 -14.97 16.70
C GLU A 195 10.24 -14.95 17.98
N LEU A 196 9.68 -13.79 18.36
CA LEU A 196 8.83 -13.68 19.55
C LEU A 196 7.67 -14.69 19.50
N LEU A 197 7.02 -14.82 18.35
CA LEU A 197 5.86 -15.69 18.19
C LEU A 197 6.24 -17.16 18.11
N ILE A 198 7.22 -17.51 17.28
CA ILE A 198 7.63 -18.89 17.11
C ILE A 198 8.21 -19.44 18.42
N ARG A 199 9.02 -18.66 19.14
CA ARG A 199 9.62 -19.08 20.42
C ARG A 199 8.57 -19.19 21.53
N ALA A 200 7.57 -18.33 21.56
CA ALA A 200 6.44 -18.44 22.47
C ALA A 200 5.59 -19.68 22.19
N TYR A 201 5.39 -20.04 20.91
CA TYR A 201 4.76 -21.31 20.53
C TYR A 201 5.58 -22.53 20.96
N GLU A 202 6.89 -22.52 20.69
CA GLU A 202 7.80 -23.61 21.07
C GLU A 202 7.89 -23.79 22.57
N LEU A 203 7.82 -22.72 23.37
CA LEU A 203 7.76 -22.80 24.83
C LEU A 203 6.60 -23.69 25.27
N PHE A 204 5.43 -23.44 24.71
CA PHE A 204 4.25 -24.25 25.03
C PHE A 204 4.34 -25.68 24.49
N ALA A 205 4.85 -25.85 23.27
CA ALA A 205 5.01 -27.18 22.67
C ALA A 205 6.02 -28.06 23.40
N LYS A 206 7.13 -27.45 23.91
CA LYS A 206 8.24 -28.18 24.55
C LYS A 206 8.10 -28.28 26.08
N LYS A 207 7.24 -27.46 26.72
CA LYS A 207 7.10 -27.39 28.20
C LYS A 207 5.63 -27.57 28.61
N PRO A 208 5.13 -28.82 28.66
CA PRO A 208 3.71 -29.08 28.95
C PRO A 208 3.22 -28.52 30.29
N VAL A 209 4.09 -28.47 31.30
CA VAL A 209 3.75 -27.92 32.62
C VAL A 209 3.45 -26.42 32.54
N ILE A 210 4.24 -25.68 31.77
CA ILE A 210 4.03 -24.25 31.53
C ILE A 210 2.74 -24.07 30.72
N LEU A 211 2.57 -24.82 29.65
CA LEU A 211 1.34 -24.78 28.85
C LEU A 211 0.11 -25.03 29.73
N GLN A 212 0.08 -26.08 30.54
CA GLN A 212 -1.04 -26.40 31.41
C GLN A 212 -1.35 -25.25 32.37
N ARG A 213 -0.33 -24.61 32.96
CA ARG A 213 -0.50 -23.43 33.82
C ARG A 213 -1.21 -22.29 33.09
N TYR A 214 -0.84 -21.98 31.84
CA TYR A 214 -1.45 -20.91 31.07
C TYR A 214 -2.82 -21.29 30.51
N GLN A 215 -3.08 -22.56 30.17
CA GLN A 215 -4.40 -23.07 29.82
C GLN A 215 -5.38 -22.97 30.99
N GLN A 216 -4.93 -23.30 32.21
CA GLN A 216 -5.73 -23.15 33.44
C GLN A 216 -5.99 -21.66 33.76
N ARG A 217 -5.02 -20.80 33.46
CA ARG A 217 -5.16 -19.37 33.67
C ARG A 217 -6.10 -18.74 32.66
N PHE A 218 -5.82 -18.87 31.37
CA PHE A 218 -6.57 -18.19 30.30
C PHE A 218 -7.73 -19.07 29.81
N GLN A 219 -8.78 -19.07 30.60
CA GLN A 219 -10.00 -19.80 30.27
C GLN A 219 -10.82 -19.14 29.17
N HIS A 220 -10.63 -17.82 28.96
CA HIS A 220 -11.31 -17.04 27.95
C HIS A 220 -10.29 -16.27 27.10
N ILE A 221 -10.29 -16.55 25.80
CA ILE A 221 -9.42 -15.91 24.81
C ILE A 221 -10.29 -15.19 23.80
N LEU A 222 -10.11 -13.88 23.69
CA LEU A 222 -10.84 -13.03 22.73
C LEU A 222 -9.85 -12.43 21.73
N VAL A 223 -10.15 -12.53 20.44
CA VAL A 223 -9.25 -12.07 19.38
C VAL A 223 -10.00 -11.17 18.43
N ASP A 224 -9.52 -9.93 18.27
CA ASP A 224 -10.03 -8.97 17.29
C ASP A 224 -9.29 -9.09 15.96
N GLU A 225 -9.92 -8.65 14.84
CA GLU A 225 -9.37 -8.64 13.48
C GLU A 225 -8.77 -10.00 13.08
N PHE A 226 -9.42 -11.10 13.43
CA PHE A 226 -8.87 -12.45 13.29
C PHE A 226 -8.50 -12.84 11.85
N GLN A 227 -9.13 -12.23 10.83
CA GLN A 227 -8.83 -12.45 9.42
C GLN A 227 -7.40 -12.06 9.03
N ASP A 228 -6.71 -11.27 9.85
CA ASP A 228 -5.34 -10.83 9.59
C ASP A 228 -4.28 -11.73 10.25
N THR A 229 -4.71 -12.85 10.87
CA THR A 229 -3.79 -13.78 11.54
C THR A 229 -2.99 -14.62 10.53
N ASN A 230 -1.69 -14.78 10.81
CA ASN A 230 -0.83 -15.72 10.11
C ASN A 230 -0.88 -17.13 10.74
N LYS A 231 -0.14 -18.07 10.15
CA LYS A 231 -0.16 -19.48 10.56
C LYS A 231 0.32 -19.70 11.99
N ILE A 232 1.42 -19.04 12.40
CA ILE A 232 1.95 -19.22 13.75
C ILE A 232 1.06 -18.59 14.83
N GLN A 233 0.42 -17.46 14.54
CA GLN A 233 -0.54 -16.82 15.44
C GLN A 233 -1.76 -17.71 15.69
N TYR A 234 -2.30 -18.33 14.63
CA TYR A 234 -3.37 -19.30 14.77
C TYR A 234 -2.95 -20.53 15.59
N ALA A 235 -1.79 -21.12 15.28
CA ALA A 235 -1.26 -22.26 16.01
C ALA A 235 -1.04 -21.92 17.49
N TRP A 236 -0.60 -20.71 17.80
CA TRP A 236 -0.40 -20.23 19.17
C TRP A 236 -1.71 -20.11 19.95
N ILE A 237 -2.77 -19.57 19.35
CA ILE A 237 -4.12 -19.55 19.95
C ILE A 237 -4.59 -20.98 20.20
N LYS A 238 -4.47 -21.86 19.22
CA LYS A 238 -4.95 -23.24 19.28
C LYS A 238 -4.28 -24.03 20.39
N ILE A 239 -2.94 -23.94 20.53
CA ILE A 239 -2.22 -24.66 21.60
C ILE A 239 -2.57 -24.09 22.97
N LEU A 240 -2.73 -22.78 23.11
CA LEU A 240 -3.04 -22.13 24.38
C LEU A 240 -4.47 -22.44 24.84
N ALA A 241 -5.44 -22.42 23.95
CA ALA A 241 -6.82 -22.76 24.28
C ALA A 241 -6.98 -24.23 24.68
N GLY A 242 -6.20 -25.12 24.07
CA GLY A 242 -6.31 -26.56 24.31
C GLY A 242 -7.75 -27.06 24.10
N ASN A 243 -8.20 -27.97 24.97
CA ASN A 243 -9.55 -28.55 24.91
C ASN A 243 -10.57 -27.84 25.82
N THR A 244 -10.14 -27.00 26.73
CA THR A 244 -10.98 -26.39 27.78
C THR A 244 -11.18 -24.89 27.63
N GLY A 245 -10.26 -24.21 27.00
CA GLY A 245 -10.34 -22.76 26.76
C GLY A 245 -11.53 -22.42 25.87
N LYS A 246 -12.18 -21.31 26.20
CA LYS A 246 -13.27 -20.73 25.41
C LYS A 246 -12.71 -19.60 24.56
N VAL A 247 -12.88 -19.72 23.25
CA VAL A 247 -12.29 -18.77 22.31
C VAL A 247 -13.41 -18.04 21.56
N MET A 248 -13.40 -16.74 21.63
CA MET A 248 -14.24 -15.88 20.78
C MET A 248 -13.34 -15.09 19.83
N ILE A 249 -13.53 -15.31 18.56
CA ILE A 249 -12.87 -14.52 17.53
C ILE A 249 -13.84 -13.55 16.88
N VAL A 250 -13.38 -12.34 16.63
CA VAL A 250 -14.13 -11.32 15.90
C VAL A 250 -13.37 -11.00 14.63
N GLY A 251 -14.04 -10.98 13.50
CA GLY A 251 -13.36 -10.73 12.23
C GLY A 251 -14.32 -10.46 11.08
N ASP A 252 -13.72 -10.06 9.98
CA ASP A 252 -14.37 -9.75 8.72
C ASP A 252 -13.54 -10.30 7.56
N ASP A 253 -13.93 -11.43 6.99
CA ASP A 253 -13.25 -12.04 5.84
C ASP A 253 -13.19 -11.10 4.64
N ASP A 254 -14.18 -10.22 4.46
CA ASP A 254 -14.19 -9.20 3.41
C ASP A 254 -13.21 -8.03 3.65
N GLN A 255 -12.60 -7.93 4.84
CA GLN A 255 -11.55 -6.97 5.18
C GLN A 255 -10.15 -7.61 5.33
N SER A 256 -9.95 -8.84 4.87
CA SER A 256 -8.63 -9.48 4.82
C SER A 256 -7.81 -8.91 3.68
N ILE A 257 -6.89 -7.98 3.98
CA ILE A 257 -6.07 -7.22 3.02
C ILE A 257 -4.57 -7.29 3.34
N TYR A 258 -4.14 -8.21 4.18
CA TYR A 258 -2.73 -8.41 4.58
C TYR A 258 -2.19 -9.78 4.18
N GLY A 259 -2.73 -10.40 3.12
CA GLY A 259 -2.22 -11.66 2.56
C GLY A 259 -0.74 -11.57 2.20
N TRP A 260 -0.28 -10.45 1.68
CA TRP A 260 1.13 -10.16 1.39
C TRP A 260 2.04 -10.12 2.64
N ARG A 261 1.47 -10.00 3.86
CA ARG A 261 2.16 -10.14 5.16
C ARG A 261 2.02 -11.52 5.78
N GLY A 262 1.50 -12.51 5.02
CA GLY A 262 1.30 -13.87 5.50
C GLY A 262 -0.01 -14.10 6.24
N ALA A 263 -0.94 -13.15 6.26
CA ALA A 263 -2.30 -13.35 6.77
C ALA A 263 -3.00 -14.45 5.95
N GLN A 264 -3.74 -15.32 6.66
CA GLN A 264 -4.46 -16.44 6.06
C GLN A 264 -5.94 -16.36 6.44
N VAL A 265 -6.77 -15.91 5.51
CA VAL A 265 -8.24 -15.81 5.73
C VAL A 265 -8.85 -17.19 6.04
N GLU A 266 -8.26 -18.26 5.52
CA GLU A 266 -8.65 -19.65 5.77
C GLU A 266 -8.53 -20.04 7.25
N ASN A 267 -7.80 -19.30 8.06
CA ASN A 267 -7.73 -19.52 9.51
C ASN A 267 -9.10 -19.41 10.17
N ILE A 268 -10.03 -18.62 9.61
CA ILE A 268 -11.41 -18.52 10.10
C ILE A 268 -12.13 -19.86 9.91
N GLN A 269 -12.01 -20.48 8.73
CA GLN A 269 -12.63 -21.77 8.45
C GLN A 269 -11.99 -22.89 9.28
N LYS A 270 -10.66 -22.84 9.45
CA LYS A 270 -9.96 -23.78 10.35
C LYS A 270 -10.44 -23.65 11.79
N PHE A 271 -10.65 -22.42 12.27
CA PHE A 271 -11.16 -22.15 13.61
C PHE A 271 -12.56 -22.75 13.82
N LEU A 272 -13.48 -22.52 12.89
CA LEU A 272 -14.83 -23.10 12.96
C LEU A 272 -14.78 -24.61 13.10
N LYS A 273 -13.91 -25.28 12.35
CA LYS A 273 -13.76 -26.74 12.38
C LYS A 273 -13.03 -27.21 13.64
N ASP A 274 -11.89 -26.61 13.98
CA ASP A 274 -11.02 -27.08 15.07
C ASP A 274 -11.66 -26.87 16.46
N PHE A 275 -12.45 -25.81 16.63
CA PHE A 275 -13.09 -25.44 17.88
C PHE A 275 -14.59 -25.79 17.92
N ASN A 276 -15.15 -26.36 16.84
CA ASN A 276 -16.58 -26.55 16.68
C ASN A 276 -17.37 -25.29 17.07
N ALA A 277 -16.93 -24.15 16.57
CA ALA A 277 -17.40 -22.84 16.98
C ALA A 277 -18.72 -22.46 16.30
N GLU A 278 -19.61 -21.82 17.05
CA GLU A 278 -20.85 -21.25 16.52
C GLU A 278 -20.58 -19.89 15.87
N THR A 279 -21.36 -19.54 14.84
CA THR A 279 -21.21 -18.27 14.12
C THR A 279 -22.35 -17.33 14.45
N ILE A 280 -22.01 -16.13 14.93
CA ILE A 280 -22.94 -15.02 15.12
C ILE A 280 -22.60 -13.94 14.10
N ARG A 281 -23.59 -13.49 13.29
CA ARG A 281 -23.38 -12.47 12.25
C ARG A 281 -23.84 -11.11 12.70
N LEU A 282 -22.96 -10.11 12.58
CA LEU A 282 -23.28 -8.69 12.80
C LEU A 282 -23.31 -7.98 11.45
N GLU A 283 -24.51 -7.76 10.93
CA GLU A 283 -24.74 -7.22 9.60
C GLU A 283 -25.28 -5.79 9.62
N GLN A 284 -25.85 -5.35 10.76
CA GLN A 284 -26.32 -3.97 10.91
C GLN A 284 -25.12 -3.02 11.03
N ASN A 285 -25.05 -2.06 10.10
CA ASN A 285 -24.01 -1.06 10.04
C ASN A 285 -24.49 0.26 10.63
N TYR A 286 -23.64 0.89 11.44
CA TYR A 286 -23.91 2.18 12.11
C TYR A 286 -23.04 3.31 11.59
N ARG A 287 -22.27 3.05 10.54
CA ARG A 287 -21.29 4.01 10.02
C ARG A 287 -21.79 4.70 8.76
N SER A 288 -22.20 3.94 7.77
CA SER A 288 -22.37 4.38 6.39
C SER A 288 -23.84 4.44 5.97
N THR A 289 -24.15 5.32 5.03
CA THR A 289 -25.48 5.40 4.41
C THR A 289 -25.81 4.19 3.52
N GLY A 290 -27.09 3.99 3.22
CA GLY A 290 -27.57 2.81 2.51
C GLY A 290 -26.98 2.63 1.11
N ASN A 291 -26.80 3.72 0.33
CA ASN A 291 -26.20 3.63 -1.01
C ASN A 291 -24.73 3.19 -0.98
N ILE A 292 -23.95 3.63 0.02
CA ILE A 292 -22.57 3.19 0.22
C ILE A 292 -22.55 1.70 0.55
N LEU A 293 -23.42 1.22 1.44
CA LEU A 293 -23.48 -0.19 1.83
C LEU A 293 -23.93 -1.10 0.68
N LYS A 294 -24.94 -0.70 -0.09
CA LYS A 294 -25.37 -1.46 -1.27
C LYS A 294 -24.25 -1.58 -2.29
N SER A 295 -23.49 -0.49 -2.50
CA SER A 295 -22.33 -0.49 -3.39
C SER A 295 -21.23 -1.43 -2.88
N ALA A 296 -20.92 -1.39 -1.57
CA ALA A 296 -19.95 -2.28 -0.96
C ALA A 296 -20.37 -3.76 -1.04
N ASN A 297 -21.63 -4.07 -0.73
CA ASN A 297 -22.15 -5.44 -0.81
C ASN A 297 -22.10 -6.00 -2.23
N GLN A 298 -22.52 -5.22 -3.23
CA GLN A 298 -22.52 -5.65 -4.62
C GLN A 298 -21.08 -5.87 -5.12
N LEU A 299 -20.16 -4.96 -4.83
CA LEU A 299 -18.76 -5.12 -5.18
C LEU A 299 -18.19 -6.43 -4.62
N ILE A 300 -18.32 -6.63 -3.32
CA ILE A 300 -17.67 -7.76 -2.64
C ILE A 300 -18.34 -9.11 -2.96
N SER A 301 -19.59 -9.10 -3.43
CA SER A 301 -20.31 -10.32 -3.84
C SER A 301 -19.66 -11.05 -5.03
N ASN A 302 -18.77 -10.35 -5.77
CA ASN A 302 -18.00 -10.93 -6.87
C ASN A 302 -16.82 -11.80 -6.41
N ASN A 303 -16.49 -11.83 -5.11
CA ASN A 303 -15.52 -12.78 -4.56
C ASN A 303 -16.20 -14.13 -4.29
N SER A 304 -15.55 -15.23 -4.65
CA SER A 304 -16.12 -16.58 -4.62
C SER A 304 -16.09 -17.23 -3.24
N GLU A 305 -15.04 -16.99 -2.45
CA GLU A 305 -14.78 -17.67 -1.18
C GLU A 305 -15.15 -16.83 0.04
N ARG A 306 -16.41 -16.39 0.11
CA ARG A 306 -16.92 -15.58 1.23
C ARG A 306 -17.71 -16.43 2.22
N LEU A 307 -17.63 -16.06 3.52
CA LEU A 307 -18.49 -16.64 4.56
C LEU A 307 -19.94 -16.14 4.48
N GLY A 308 -20.19 -15.14 3.67
CA GLY A 308 -21.52 -14.60 3.35
C GLY A 308 -22.11 -13.77 4.47
N LYS A 309 -22.16 -12.45 4.25
CA LYS A 309 -22.88 -11.46 5.04
C LYS A 309 -23.31 -10.30 4.13
N ASN A 310 -24.37 -9.62 4.50
CA ASN A 310 -24.87 -8.45 3.81
C ASN A 310 -25.06 -7.31 4.81
N LEU A 311 -24.32 -6.21 4.59
CA LEU A 311 -24.46 -5.03 5.42
C LEU A 311 -25.77 -4.30 5.11
N TRP A 312 -26.45 -3.88 6.16
CA TRP A 312 -27.66 -3.06 6.06
C TRP A 312 -27.68 -2.02 7.16
N THR A 313 -28.47 -0.96 7.00
CA THR A 313 -28.62 0.10 7.98
C THR A 313 -30.08 0.52 8.09
N ASP A 314 -30.49 0.91 9.30
CA ASP A 314 -31.75 1.61 9.54
C ASP A 314 -31.65 3.13 9.27
N GLY A 315 -30.44 3.61 8.97
CA GLY A 315 -30.18 5.00 8.65
C GLY A 315 -30.66 5.37 7.27
N GLU A 316 -30.40 6.61 6.89
CA GLU A 316 -30.77 7.16 5.58
C GLU A 316 -30.07 6.43 4.43
N MET A 317 -30.73 6.43 3.27
CA MET A 317 -30.10 5.94 2.02
C MET A 317 -28.88 6.77 1.62
N GLY A 318 -28.89 8.06 1.95
CA GLY A 318 -27.84 9.00 1.61
C GLY A 318 -27.75 9.33 0.13
N GLU A 319 -26.75 10.14 -0.24
CA GLU A 319 -26.48 10.45 -1.64
C GLU A 319 -25.94 9.20 -2.39
N PRO A 320 -26.19 9.09 -3.70
CA PRO A 320 -25.53 8.10 -4.54
C PRO A 320 -24.00 8.28 -4.50
N VAL A 321 -23.27 7.19 -4.73
CA VAL A 321 -21.81 7.22 -4.88
C VAL A 321 -21.45 8.01 -6.14
N GLY A 322 -20.72 9.09 -5.99
CA GLY A 322 -20.30 9.93 -7.12
C GLY A 322 -19.19 9.25 -7.93
N ILE A 323 -19.35 9.18 -9.25
CA ILE A 323 -18.30 8.71 -10.17
C ILE A 323 -17.81 9.89 -11.00
N TYR A 324 -16.53 10.23 -10.86
CA TYR A 324 -15.92 11.30 -11.64
C TYR A 324 -14.92 10.75 -12.65
N ALA A 325 -15.21 10.95 -13.93
CA ALA A 325 -14.30 10.63 -15.03
C ALA A 325 -13.43 11.87 -15.33
N ALA A 326 -12.20 11.90 -14.84
CA ALA A 326 -11.26 12.96 -15.12
C ALA A 326 -10.62 12.79 -16.52
N PHE A 327 -10.21 13.88 -17.15
CA PHE A 327 -9.45 13.80 -18.40
C PHE A 327 -8.07 13.20 -18.18
N ASN A 328 -7.42 13.63 -17.08
CA ASN A 328 -6.12 13.15 -16.64
C ASN A 328 -5.98 13.30 -15.12
N GLU A 329 -4.83 12.90 -14.56
CA GLU A 329 -4.53 12.97 -13.14
C GLU A 329 -4.55 14.39 -12.55
N LEU A 330 -4.20 15.41 -13.35
CA LEU A 330 -4.25 16.81 -12.92
C LEU A 330 -5.69 17.30 -12.77
N ASP A 331 -6.58 16.89 -13.68
CA ASP A 331 -8.01 17.19 -13.62
C ASP A 331 -8.65 16.47 -12.44
N GLU A 332 -8.28 15.21 -12.19
CA GLU A 332 -8.69 14.43 -11.01
C GLU A 332 -8.33 15.16 -9.70
N ALA A 333 -7.10 15.61 -9.57
CA ALA A 333 -6.62 16.29 -8.38
C ALA A 333 -7.29 17.66 -8.16
N LYS A 334 -7.48 18.45 -9.22
CA LYS A 334 -8.22 19.73 -9.16
C LYS A 334 -9.66 19.54 -8.75
N PHE A 335 -10.31 18.51 -9.30
CA PHE A 335 -11.68 18.17 -8.92
C PHE A 335 -11.77 17.82 -7.43
N VAL A 336 -10.89 16.96 -6.92
CA VAL A 336 -10.84 16.57 -5.50
C VAL A 336 -10.67 17.82 -4.62
N ALA A 337 -9.67 18.68 -4.92
CA ALA A 337 -9.44 19.90 -4.16
C ALA A 337 -10.66 20.84 -4.15
N SER A 338 -11.33 21.02 -5.31
CA SER A 338 -12.53 21.83 -5.41
C SER A 338 -13.70 21.27 -4.62
N GLN A 339 -13.85 19.94 -4.59
CA GLN A 339 -14.92 19.28 -3.82
C GLN A 339 -14.68 19.35 -2.31
N ILE A 340 -13.42 19.35 -1.88
CA ILE A 340 -13.05 19.58 -0.49
C ILE A 340 -13.38 21.03 -0.09
N GLN A 341 -13.04 22.00 -0.94
CA GLN A 341 -13.39 23.40 -0.69
C GLN A 341 -14.91 23.59 -0.60
N ASN A 342 -15.67 23.01 -1.53
CA ASN A 342 -17.14 23.06 -1.49
C ASN A 342 -17.71 22.46 -0.17
N TRP A 343 -17.11 21.35 0.30
CA TRP A 343 -17.51 20.73 1.56
C TRP A 343 -17.32 21.66 2.74
N VAL A 344 -16.20 22.40 2.78
CA VAL A 344 -15.92 23.39 3.82
C VAL A 344 -16.84 24.60 3.71
N ASP A 345 -17.11 25.08 2.48
CA ASP A 345 -18.02 26.21 2.21
C ASP A 345 -19.46 25.88 2.64
N ASP A 346 -19.86 24.60 2.52
CA ASP A 346 -21.15 24.06 2.99
C ASP A 346 -21.19 23.81 4.53
N GLY A 347 -20.13 24.16 5.25
CA GLY A 347 -20.06 24.08 6.73
C GLY A 347 -19.43 22.79 7.27
N GLY A 348 -18.88 21.94 6.44
CA GLY A 348 -18.07 20.77 6.84
C GLY A 348 -16.67 21.19 7.31
N LYS A 349 -15.91 20.22 7.82
CA LYS A 349 -14.53 20.43 8.27
C LYS A 349 -13.54 19.74 7.35
N LEU A 350 -12.29 20.20 7.33
CA LEU A 350 -11.21 19.53 6.60
C LEU A 350 -10.95 18.12 7.17
N ASP A 351 -11.02 17.93 8.48
CA ASP A 351 -10.87 16.63 9.16
C ASP A 351 -11.94 15.60 8.77
N ASP A 352 -13.05 16.05 8.19
CA ASP A 352 -14.09 15.17 7.67
C ASP A 352 -13.69 14.50 6.37
N CYS A 353 -12.66 15.02 5.69
CA CYS A 353 -12.29 14.65 4.34
C CYS A 353 -11.07 13.71 4.34
N ALA A 354 -11.19 12.59 3.62
CA ALA A 354 -10.06 11.70 3.34
C ALA A 354 -9.91 11.44 1.85
N VAL A 355 -8.65 11.42 1.38
CA VAL A 355 -8.29 11.03 0.02
C VAL A 355 -7.53 9.71 0.08
N LEU A 356 -8.12 8.67 -0.52
CA LEU A 356 -7.61 7.31 -0.50
C LEU A 356 -7.08 6.92 -1.88
N TYR A 357 -5.87 6.38 -1.91
CA TYR A 357 -5.21 5.93 -3.14
C TYR A 357 -4.59 4.54 -2.95
N ARG A 358 -4.33 3.84 -4.07
CA ARG A 358 -3.74 2.49 -4.05
C ARG A 358 -2.23 2.53 -3.75
N SER A 359 -1.52 3.45 -4.37
CA SER A 359 -0.06 3.59 -4.25
C SER A 359 0.32 5.00 -3.82
N ASN A 360 1.40 5.09 -3.05
CA ASN A 360 1.95 6.38 -2.62
C ASN A 360 2.43 7.26 -3.78
N SER A 361 2.75 6.70 -4.95
CA SER A 361 3.11 7.47 -6.14
C SER A 361 1.99 8.42 -6.58
N GLN A 362 0.73 8.04 -6.35
CA GLN A 362 -0.43 8.85 -6.71
C GLN A 362 -0.61 10.12 -5.84
N SER A 363 0.06 10.21 -4.68
CA SER A 363 -0.17 11.33 -3.74
C SER A 363 0.34 12.66 -4.28
N ARG A 364 1.44 12.69 -5.08
CA ARG A 364 2.10 13.91 -5.53
C ARG A 364 1.14 14.91 -6.18
N VAL A 365 0.40 14.46 -7.18
CA VAL A 365 -0.50 15.35 -7.94
C VAL A 365 -1.62 15.91 -7.05
N ILE A 366 -2.09 15.10 -6.08
CA ILE A 366 -3.09 15.53 -5.09
C ILE A 366 -2.47 16.54 -4.12
N GLU A 367 -1.25 16.26 -3.62
CA GLU A 367 -0.49 17.16 -2.74
C GLU A 367 -0.33 18.54 -3.39
N GLU A 368 0.16 18.60 -4.64
CA GLU A 368 0.32 19.83 -5.41
C GLU A 368 -1.01 20.60 -5.58
N ALA A 369 -2.11 19.89 -5.84
CA ALA A 369 -3.42 20.52 -6.00
C ALA A 369 -3.92 21.13 -4.68
N LEU A 370 -3.74 20.43 -3.55
CA LEU A 370 -4.10 20.92 -2.22
C LEU A 370 -3.25 22.15 -1.81
N ILE A 371 -1.93 22.10 -2.06
CA ILE A 371 -1.02 23.23 -1.83
C ILE A 371 -1.46 24.47 -2.62
N ARG A 372 -1.74 24.33 -3.93
CA ARG A 372 -2.21 25.45 -4.78
C ARG A 372 -3.50 26.08 -4.29
N CYS A 373 -4.37 25.26 -3.68
CA CYS A 373 -5.62 25.72 -3.08
C CYS A 373 -5.47 26.16 -1.61
N GLN A 374 -4.25 26.12 -1.05
CA GLN A 374 -3.95 26.45 0.35
C GLN A 374 -4.76 25.58 1.34
N ILE A 375 -5.04 24.32 0.98
CA ILE A 375 -5.77 23.36 1.80
C ILE A 375 -4.75 22.57 2.64
N PRO A 376 -4.72 22.70 3.97
CA PRO A 376 -3.85 21.90 4.81
C PRO A 376 -4.16 20.41 4.70
N TYR A 377 -3.12 19.59 4.60
CA TYR A 377 -3.26 18.14 4.53
C TYR A 377 -2.19 17.43 5.36
N ARG A 378 -2.43 16.17 5.66
CA ARG A 378 -1.50 15.25 6.32
C ARG A 378 -1.50 13.90 5.62
N ILE A 379 -0.30 13.33 5.43
CA ILE A 379 -0.17 11.95 4.94
C ILE A 379 -0.10 11.01 6.15
N TYR A 380 -1.15 10.23 6.32
CA TYR A 380 -1.27 9.26 7.41
C TYR A 380 -0.35 8.05 7.18
N GLY A 381 0.61 7.86 8.09
CA GLY A 381 1.55 6.74 8.02
C GLY A 381 2.59 6.82 6.89
N GLY A 382 2.77 7.98 6.26
CA GLY A 382 3.70 8.19 5.15
C GLY A 382 4.45 9.51 5.21
N MET A 383 5.42 9.64 4.29
CA MET A 383 6.14 10.88 4.02
C MET A 383 5.59 11.54 2.75
N ARG A 384 5.69 12.87 2.67
CA ARG A 384 5.41 13.63 1.45
C ARG A 384 6.27 13.11 0.29
N PHE A 385 5.83 13.35 -0.93
CA PHE A 385 6.50 12.83 -2.11
C PHE A 385 7.99 13.19 -2.15
N PHE A 386 8.34 14.47 -2.03
CA PHE A 386 9.74 14.94 -2.07
C PHE A 386 10.57 14.61 -0.82
N GLU A 387 9.93 14.13 0.25
CA GLU A 387 10.62 13.67 1.47
C GLU A 387 11.01 12.19 1.42
N ARG A 388 10.47 11.40 0.50
CA ARG A 388 10.73 9.96 0.38
C ARG A 388 12.21 9.70 0.07
N GLN A 389 12.74 8.62 0.64
CA GLN A 389 14.16 8.28 0.55
C GLN A 389 14.65 8.18 -0.90
N GLU A 390 13.96 7.41 -1.74
CA GLU A 390 14.29 7.19 -3.14
C GLU A 390 14.24 8.48 -3.96
N ILE A 391 13.31 9.36 -3.64
CA ILE A 391 13.17 10.68 -4.29
C ILE A 391 14.33 11.60 -3.86
N LYS A 392 14.62 11.68 -2.56
CA LYS A 392 15.78 12.46 -2.06
C LYS A 392 17.09 11.95 -2.63
N ASP A 393 17.23 10.64 -2.84
CA ASP A 393 18.43 10.05 -3.45
C ASP A 393 18.57 10.49 -4.92
N ALA A 394 17.49 10.43 -5.70
CA ALA A 394 17.47 10.89 -7.09
C ALA A 394 17.73 12.40 -7.20
N LEU A 395 17.05 13.22 -6.38
CA LEU A 395 17.27 14.66 -6.33
C LEU A 395 18.72 15.02 -5.95
N ALA A 396 19.34 14.25 -5.04
CA ALA A 396 20.72 14.50 -4.66
C ALA A 396 21.71 14.24 -5.83
N TYR A 397 21.44 13.25 -6.69
CA TYR A 397 22.19 13.09 -7.94
C TYR A 397 22.01 14.28 -8.86
N LEU A 398 20.79 14.73 -9.08
CA LEU A 398 20.49 15.89 -9.92
C LEU A 398 21.13 17.17 -9.35
N ARG A 399 21.09 17.38 -8.03
CA ARG A 399 21.77 18.50 -7.35
C ARG A 399 23.28 18.46 -7.56
N LEU A 400 23.89 17.27 -7.42
CA LEU A 400 25.33 17.13 -7.59
C LEU A 400 25.78 17.32 -9.06
N ILE A 401 24.97 16.93 -10.03
CA ILE A 401 25.18 17.22 -11.45
C ILE A 401 25.11 18.73 -11.72
N ASN A 402 24.15 19.42 -11.11
CA ASN A 402 23.96 20.86 -11.24
C ASN A 402 25.05 21.65 -10.50
N ASN A 403 25.42 21.21 -9.29
CA ASN A 403 26.41 21.89 -8.45
C ASN A 403 27.32 20.89 -7.73
N ARG A 404 28.60 20.85 -8.12
CA ARG A 404 29.64 20.01 -7.51
C ARG A 404 30.00 20.41 -6.08
N GLN A 405 29.63 21.63 -5.65
CA GLN A 405 29.92 22.13 -4.31
C GLN A 405 28.89 21.75 -3.28
N ASP A 406 27.88 20.97 -3.67
CA ASP A 406 26.84 20.49 -2.77
C ASP A 406 27.32 19.27 -1.98
N ASP A 407 27.97 19.54 -0.84
CA ASP A 407 28.51 18.51 0.05
C ASP A 407 27.42 17.61 0.64
N ALA A 408 26.22 18.14 0.89
CA ALA A 408 25.10 17.34 1.40
C ALA A 408 24.61 16.33 0.35
N ALA A 409 24.47 16.75 -0.90
CA ALA A 409 24.13 15.85 -2.00
C ALA A 409 25.25 14.82 -2.23
N PHE A 410 26.51 15.25 -2.15
CA PHE A 410 27.67 14.35 -2.27
C PHE A 410 27.64 13.24 -1.22
N GLU A 411 27.54 13.57 0.07
CA GLU A 411 27.49 12.58 1.15
C GLU A 411 26.33 11.59 1.00
N ARG A 412 25.19 12.07 0.50
CA ARG A 412 24.02 11.24 0.33
C ARG A 412 24.20 10.17 -0.75
N VAL A 413 24.80 10.51 -1.88
CA VAL A 413 24.81 9.62 -3.05
C VAL A 413 26.12 8.88 -3.28
N ILE A 414 27.20 9.26 -2.63
CA ILE A 414 28.54 8.68 -2.86
C ILE A 414 28.58 7.16 -2.71
N ASN A 415 27.78 6.61 -1.78
CA ASN A 415 27.68 5.17 -1.54
C ASN A 415 26.24 4.64 -1.72
N THR A 416 25.40 5.35 -2.46
CA THR A 416 24.03 4.98 -2.82
C THR A 416 23.87 5.02 -4.34
N PRO A 417 23.82 3.89 -5.06
CA PRO A 417 24.04 2.51 -4.63
C PRO A 417 25.41 2.24 -4.01
N THR A 418 25.53 1.10 -3.29
CA THR A 418 26.76 0.74 -2.59
C THR A 418 27.97 0.63 -3.54
N ARG A 419 29.03 1.43 -3.29
CA ARG A 419 30.27 1.48 -4.09
C ARG A 419 31.51 1.05 -3.31
N GLY A 420 31.32 0.57 -2.08
CA GLY A 420 32.43 0.16 -1.21
C GLY A 420 33.16 1.33 -0.56
N ILE A 421 32.55 2.52 -0.52
CA ILE A 421 33.05 3.70 0.17
C ILE A 421 32.42 3.71 1.57
N GLY A 422 33.23 3.44 2.58
CA GLY A 422 32.78 3.36 3.98
C GLY A 422 33.04 4.65 4.76
N ASP A 423 32.51 4.69 6.00
CA ASP A 423 32.60 5.86 6.90
C ASP A 423 34.03 6.35 7.12
N ARG A 424 35.00 5.44 7.25
CA ARG A 424 36.42 5.81 7.41
C ARG A 424 36.94 6.65 6.24
N THR A 425 36.53 6.34 5.02
CA THR A 425 36.92 7.12 3.83
C THR A 425 36.25 8.48 3.84
N LEU A 426 34.98 8.54 4.23
CA LEU A 426 34.25 9.79 4.38
C LEU A 426 34.87 10.67 5.48
N ASP A 427 35.28 10.10 6.59
CA ASP A 427 35.92 10.85 7.68
C ASP A 427 37.23 11.49 7.24
N VAL A 428 38.04 10.81 6.42
CA VAL A 428 39.25 11.42 5.82
C VAL A 428 38.88 12.61 4.96
N LEU A 429 37.87 12.50 4.11
CA LEU A 429 37.40 13.61 3.25
C LEU A 429 36.83 14.76 4.09
N ARG A 430 36.03 14.48 5.11
CA ARG A 430 35.46 15.50 6.03
C ARG A 430 36.58 16.27 6.79
N ASN A 431 37.63 15.56 7.23
CA ASN A 431 38.75 16.21 7.88
C ASN A 431 39.50 17.12 6.94
N LEU A 432 39.77 16.66 5.70
CA LEU A 432 40.39 17.50 4.65
C LEU A 432 39.57 18.75 4.33
N THR A 433 38.25 18.57 4.23
CA THR A 433 37.32 19.69 3.99
C THR A 433 37.44 20.76 5.08
N ARG A 434 37.53 20.34 6.35
CA ARG A 434 37.67 21.25 7.50
C ARG A 434 39.06 21.91 7.55
N GLU A 435 40.11 21.12 7.33
CA GLU A 435 41.48 21.61 7.43
C GLU A 435 41.84 22.60 6.30
N ARG A 436 41.36 22.31 5.07
CA ARG A 436 41.76 23.10 3.88
C ARG A 436 40.65 24.02 3.38
N GLN A 437 39.48 24.04 4.03
CA GLN A 437 38.34 24.87 3.64
C GLN A 437 37.93 24.67 2.16
N ILE A 438 37.88 23.39 1.76
CA ILE A 438 37.51 22.95 0.39
C ILE A 438 36.26 22.08 0.47
N THR A 439 35.58 21.87 -0.67
CA THR A 439 34.42 21.00 -0.75
C THR A 439 34.80 19.51 -0.72
N LEU A 440 33.85 18.64 -0.39
CA LEU A 440 34.05 17.18 -0.43
C LEU A 440 34.48 16.72 -1.83
N TRP A 441 33.95 17.34 -2.88
CA TRP A 441 34.31 17.06 -4.26
C TRP A 441 35.81 17.34 -4.51
N GLN A 442 36.32 18.47 -4.04
CA GLN A 442 37.72 18.84 -4.13
C GLN A 442 38.60 17.98 -3.21
N ALA A 443 38.07 17.62 -2.03
CA ALA A 443 38.80 16.77 -1.08
C ALA A 443 39.12 15.39 -1.67
N VAL A 444 38.28 14.82 -2.55
CA VAL A 444 38.61 13.59 -3.27
C VAL A 444 39.84 13.71 -4.11
N GLN A 445 40.01 14.82 -4.83
CA GLN A 445 41.19 15.07 -5.69
C GLN A 445 42.45 15.18 -4.84
N VAL A 446 42.38 15.96 -3.76
CA VAL A 446 43.51 16.15 -2.83
C VAL A 446 43.88 14.81 -2.14
N ALA A 447 42.91 14.12 -1.59
CA ALA A 447 43.17 12.85 -0.93
C ALA A 447 43.75 11.76 -1.85
N THR A 448 43.38 11.80 -3.13
CA THR A 448 43.91 10.89 -4.15
C THR A 448 45.35 11.29 -4.55
N GLN A 449 45.60 12.55 -4.80
CA GLN A 449 46.93 13.06 -5.18
C GLN A 449 47.97 12.87 -4.07
N GLU A 450 47.57 13.09 -2.83
CA GLU A 450 48.44 12.96 -1.65
C GLU A 450 48.51 11.52 -1.08
N ASN A 451 47.87 10.54 -1.77
CA ASN A 451 47.84 9.11 -1.34
C ASN A 451 47.34 8.90 0.08
N MET A 452 46.40 9.71 0.53
CA MET A 452 45.81 9.62 1.90
C MET A 452 44.83 8.44 2.08
N LEU A 453 44.45 7.82 0.97
CA LEU A 453 43.45 6.74 0.92
C LEU A 453 44.07 5.43 0.41
N THR A 454 43.46 4.30 0.78
CA THR A 454 43.83 3.01 0.17
C THR A 454 43.51 3.02 -1.33
N GLY A 455 44.32 2.33 -2.15
CA GLY A 455 44.13 2.30 -3.61
C GLY A 455 42.71 1.88 -4.04
N ARG A 456 42.08 0.99 -3.28
CA ARG A 456 40.68 0.58 -3.51
C ARG A 456 39.67 1.73 -3.28
N ALA A 457 39.84 2.45 -2.16
CA ALA A 457 38.97 3.58 -1.83
C ALA A 457 39.18 4.74 -2.83
N SER A 458 40.42 5.04 -3.17
CA SER A 458 40.77 6.06 -4.17
C SER A 458 40.14 5.72 -5.53
N THR A 459 40.28 4.49 -6.01
CA THR A 459 39.66 4.04 -7.27
C THR A 459 38.13 4.15 -7.24
N ALA A 460 37.48 3.79 -6.12
CA ALA A 460 36.03 3.89 -6.00
C ALA A 460 35.55 5.36 -6.05
N LEU A 461 36.26 6.26 -5.40
CA LEU A 461 35.96 7.70 -5.40
C LEU A 461 36.15 8.32 -6.78
N LEU A 462 37.23 7.99 -7.47
CA LEU A 462 37.48 8.49 -8.83
C LEU A 462 36.41 7.99 -9.80
N ARG A 463 36.04 6.72 -9.75
CA ARG A 463 34.92 6.19 -10.55
C ARG A 463 33.60 6.89 -10.26
N PHE A 464 33.37 7.24 -9.01
CA PHE A 464 32.18 8.02 -8.65
C PHE A 464 32.22 9.42 -9.28
N GLN A 465 33.37 10.12 -9.23
CA GLN A 465 33.51 11.42 -9.88
C GLN A 465 33.39 11.34 -11.42
N GLU A 466 33.95 10.29 -12.03
CA GLU A 466 33.80 10.02 -13.46
C GLU A 466 32.32 9.80 -13.82
N LEU A 467 31.58 9.00 -13.02
CA LEU A 467 30.15 8.79 -13.20
C LEU A 467 29.38 10.12 -13.19
N ILE A 468 29.59 10.94 -12.17
CA ILE A 468 28.88 12.23 -12.07
C ILE A 468 29.24 13.18 -13.23
N ASN A 469 30.51 13.18 -13.67
CA ASN A 469 30.95 13.99 -14.82
C ASN A 469 30.32 13.49 -16.13
N SER A 470 30.27 12.16 -16.35
CA SER A 470 29.61 11.58 -17.52
C SER A 470 28.11 11.91 -17.51
N LEU A 471 27.43 11.73 -16.38
CA LEU A 471 26.00 12.08 -16.26
C LEU A 471 25.74 13.55 -16.62
N GLN A 472 26.61 14.48 -16.21
CA GLN A 472 26.47 15.90 -16.56
C GLN A 472 26.63 16.13 -18.06
N VAL A 473 27.67 15.56 -18.67
CA VAL A 473 27.96 15.74 -20.10
C VAL A 473 26.86 15.12 -20.96
N ASP A 474 26.47 13.88 -20.63
CA ASP A 474 25.53 13.12 -21.41
C ASP A 474 24.10 13.71 -21.35
N THR A 475 23.78 14.45 -20.28
CA THR A 475 22.44 15.03 -20.08
C THR A 475 22.36 16.54 -20.35
N ALA A 476 23.46 17.20 -20.72
CA ALA A 476 23.54 18.66 -20.82
C ALA A 476 22.50 19.27 -21.77
N GLU A 477 22.16 18.58 -22.87
CA GLU A 477 21.23 19.08 -23.87
C GLU A 477 19.87 18.35 -23.82
N MET A 478 19.66 17.49 -22.81
CA MET A 478 18.41 16.75 -22.66
C MET A 478 17.35 17.63 -22.00
N PRO A 479 16.06 17.50 -22.39
CA PRO A 479 14.97 18.10 -21.64
C PRO A 479 14.92 17.50 -20.23
N LEU A 480 14.46 18.28 -19.24
CA LEU A 480 14.54 17.97 -17.82
C LEU A 480 14.06 16.54 -17.46
N PHE A 481 12.95 16.10 -18.03
CA PHE A 481 12.42 14.75 -17.77
C PHE A 481 13.34 13.64 -18.31
N ALA A 482 13.94 13.85 -19.49
CA ALA A 482 14.86 12.88 -20.08
C ALA A 482 16.18 12.83 -19.30
N GLN A 483 16.65 14.00 -18.83
CA GLN A 483 17.79 14.12 -17.93
C GLN A 483 17.55 13.35 -16.63
N THR A 484 16.38 13.52 -16.01
CA THR A 484 15.99 12.84 -14.75
C THR A 484 15.94 11.34 -14.94
N ASP A 485 15.28 10.85 -15.99
CA ASP A 485 15.18 9.41 -16.31
C ASP A 485 16.57 8.80 -16.56
N PHE A 486 17.40 9.49 -17.36
CA PHE A 486 18.76 9.05 -17.64
C PHE A 486 19.60 8.94 -16.36
N VAL A 487 19.54 9.96 -15.50
CA VAL A 487 20.27 9.97 -14.23
C VAL A 487 19.83 8.85 -13.29
N ILE A 488 18.53 8.63 -13.13
CA ILE A 488 17.99 7.55 -12.29
C ILE A 488 18.50 6.17 -12.75
N LYS A 489 18.52 5.93 -14.05
CA LYS A 489 18.96 4.65 -14.62
C LYS A 489 20.47 4.46 -14.56
N HIS A 490 21.23 5.45 -15.02
CA HIS A 490 22.69 5.34 -15.16
C HIS A 490 23.45 5.55 -13.84
N SER A 491 22.84 6.18 -12.84
CA SER A 491 23.39 6.20 -11.46
C SER A 491 23.36 4.83 -10.78
N GLY A 492 22.53 3.91 -11.29
CA GLY A 492 22.27 2.59 -10.71
C GLY A 492 21.17 2.57 -9.64
N LEU A 493 20.48 3.70 -9.37
CA LEU A 493 19.40 3.78 -8.40
C LEU A 493 18.23 2.87 -8.81
N TYR A 494 17.82 2.92 -10.09
CA TYR A 494 16.74 2.10 -10.61
C TYR A 494 17.01 0.62 -10.38
N ASP A 495 18.18 0.13 -10.75
CA ASP A 495 18.56 -1.26 -10.58
C ASP A 495 18.66 -1.66 -9.11
N MET A 496 19.15 -0.77 -8.25
CA MET A 496 19.23 -0.99 -6.81
C MET A 496 17.83 -1.25 -6.22
N TYR A 497 16.85 -0.41 -6.55
CA TYR A 497 15.50 -0.56 -6.03
C TYR A 497 14.72 -1.69 -6.71
N LYS A 498 14.99 -1.98 -8.00
CA LYS A 498 14.43 -3.13 -8.72
C LYS A 498 14.87 -4.47 -8.11
N GLN A 499 16.06 -4.53 -7.52
CA GLN A 499 16.54 -5.72 -6.82
C GLN A 499 15.92 -5.89 -5.42
N GLU A 500 15.26 -4.87 -4.88
CA GLU A 500 14.46 -5.01 -3.65
C GLU A 500 13.22 -5.83 -3.96
N LYS A 501 13.16 -7.08 -3.47
CA LYS A 501 11.98 -7.93 -3.66
C LYS A 501 10.83 -7.50 -2.76
N GLY A 502 9.59 -7.71 -3.26
CA GLY A 502 8.35 -7.38 -2.57
C GLY A 502 7.84 -5.98 -2.88
N GLU A 503 6.65 -5.68 -2.38
CA GLU A 503 5.89 -4.45 -2.63
C GLU A 503 6.71 -3.16 -2.37
N LYS A 504 7.65 -3.19 -1.41
CA LYS A 504 8.46 -2.02 -1.06
C LYS A 504 9.40 -1.57 -2.19
N GLY A 505 10.04 -2.51 -2.88
CA GLY A 505 10.91 -2.19 -4.03
C GLY A 505 10.08 -1.63 -5.19
N GLU A 506 8.91 -2.19 -5.40
CA GLU A 506 7.97 -1.78 -6.44
C GLU A 506 7.46 -0.35 -6.23
N VAL A 507 6.99 -0.05 -5.00
CA VAL A 507 6.55 1.30 -4.63
C VAL A 507 7.67 2.34 -4.84
N ARG A 508 8.93 1.99 -4.56
CA ARG A 508 10.05 2.88 -4.80
C ARG A 508 10.33 3.11 -6.27
N ILE A 509 10.19 2.09 -7.10
CA ILE A 509 10.28 2.23 -8.55
C ILE A 509 9.15 3.13 -9.08
N GLU A 510 7.90 2.89 -8.67
CA GLU A 510 6.77 3.75 -9.01
C GLU A 510 7.01 5.22 -8.60
N ASN A 511 7.58 5.46 -7.42
CA ASN A 511 7.94 6.79 -6.96
C ASN A 511 9.02 7.44 -7.84
N LEU A 512 10.04 6.69 -8.28
CA LEU A 512 11.07 7.21 -9.20
C LEU A 512 10.48 7.53 -10.59
N GLU A 513 9.58 6.69 -11.07
CA GLU A 513 8.84 6.91 -12.31
C GLU A 513 7.95 8.15 -12.22
N GLU A 514 7.30 8.33 -11.09
CA GLU A 514 6.51 9.53 -10.81
C GLU A 514 7.38 10.80 -10.71
N LEU A 515 8.62 10.70 -10.24
CA LEU A 515 9.56 11.84 -10.29
C LEU A 515 9.88 12.26 -11.73
N VAL A 516 10.04 11.31 -12.64
CA VAL A 516 10.23 11.60 -14.07
C VAL A 516 9.00 12.29 -14.65
N THR A 517 7.80 11.86 -14.25
CA THR A 517 6.55 12.50 -14.64
C THR A 517 6.47 13.92 -14.09
N ALA A 518 6.81 14.14 -12.82
CA ALA A 518 6.85 15.46 -12.19
C ALA A 518 7.76 16.43 -12.92
N THR A 519 8.95 15.97 -13.31
CA THR A 519 9.91 16.80 -14.06
C THR A 519 9.45 17.14 -15.48
N ARG A 520 8.60 16.34 -16.09
CA ARG A 520 8.00 16.61 -17.40
C ARG A 520 6.88 17.64 -17.32
N GLU A 521 6.08 17.57 -16.26
CA GLU A 521 4.94 18.45 -16.02
C GLU A 521 5.35 19.80 -15.43
N PHE A 522 6.57 19.89 -14.95
CA PHE A 522 7.08 21.10 -14.34
C PHE A 522 7.05 22.27 -15.33
N ILE A 523 6.32 23.30 -14.97
CA ILE A 523 6.30 24.58 -15.70
C ILE A 523 7.16 25.55 -14.90
N LYS A 524 8.23 26.01 -15.54
CA LYS A 524 9.13 26.99 -14.96
C LYS A 524 8.37 28.28 -14.64
N PRO A 525 8.42 28.77 -13.39
CA PRO A 525 7.79 30.04 -13.01
C PRO A 525 8.43 31.24 -13.74
N ASP A 526 7.64 32.29 -14.00
CA ASP A 526 8.10 33.49 -14.70
C ASP A 526 9.22 34.22 -13.94
N ASP A 527 9.24 34.15 -12.63
CA ASP A 527 10.28 34.74 -11.76
C ASP A 527 11.60 33.92 -11.74
N ALA A 528 11.62 32.76 -12.38
CA ALA A 528 12.80 31.91 -12.51
C ALA A 528 13.44 31.93 -13.93
N GLU A 529 13.11 32.91 -14.78
CA GLU A 529 13.58 32.97 -16.19
C GLU A 529 15.10 32.80 -16.33
N ASP A 530 15.89 33.37 -15.41
CA ASP A 530 17.35 33.32 -15.41
C ASP A 530 17.92 31.97 -14.96
N MET A 531 17.12 31.04 -14.46
CA MET A 531 17.56 29.72 -14.00
C MET A 531 17.48 28.69 -15.12
N THR A 532 18.30 27.63 -15.04
CA THR A 532 18.07 26.43 -15.86
C THR A 532 16.83 25.72 -15.40
N ASP A 533 16.18 24.93 -16.26
CA ASP A 533 14.98 24.14 -15.88
C ASP A 533 15.29 23.21 -14.71
N LEU A 534 16.47 22.60 -14.69
CA LEU A 534 16.94 21.76 -13.58
C LEU A 534 17.05 22.56 -12.28
N THR A 535 17.66 23.75 -12.30
CA THR A 535 17.81 24.57 -11.08
C THR A 535 16.44 25.02 -10.56
N ALA A 536 15.56 25.46 -11.45
CA ALA A 536 14.20 25.87 -11.09
C ALA A 536 13.40 24.70 -10.48
N PHE A 537 13.49 23.51 -11.07
CA PHE A 537 12.83 22.31 -10.53
C PHE A 537 13.39 21.90 -9.16
N LEU A 538 14.72 21.90 -8.99
CA LEU A 538 15.35 21.56 -7.69
C LEU A 538 14.97 22.55 -6.60
N THR A 539 14.83 23.84 -6.95
CA THR A 539 14.33 24.87 -6.03
C THR A 539 12.88 24.61 -5.64
N HIS A 540 12.02 24.33 -6.61
CA HIS A 540 10.62 23.97 -6.39
C HIS A 540 10.49 22.74 -5.47
N ALA A 541 11.19 21.65 -5.77
CA ALA A 541 11.20 20.43 -4.97
C ALA A 541 11.69 20.68 -3.53
N SER A 542 12.67 21.57 -3.35
CA SER A 542 13.19 21.92 -2.02
C SER A 542 12.20 22.76 -1.21
N LEU A 543 11.47 23.67 -1.86
CA LEU A 543 10.44 24.48 -1.23
C LEU A 543 9.25 23.61 -0.80
N GLU A 544 8.77 22.73 -1.67
CA GLU A 544 7.69 21.79 -1.33
C GLU A 544 8.07 20.81 -0.21
N ALA A 545 9.32 20.31 -0.21
CA ALA A 545 9.82 19.49 0.88
C ALA A 545 9.95 20.26 2.21
N GLY A 546 10.15 21.59 2.15
CA GLY A 546 10.28 22.46 3.31
C GLY A 546 8.97 22.92 3.94
N GLU A 547 7.83 22.76 3.25
CA GLU A 547 6.51 23.04 3.83
C GLU A 547 6.21 22.05 4.96
N GLU A 548 5.70 22.55 6.08
CA GLU A 548 5.34 21.67 7.21
C GLU A 548 4.00 20.96 6.93
N GLN A 549 3.93 19.66 7.24
CA GLN A 549 2.64 18.98 7.34
C GLN A 549 1.81 19.64 8.44
N ALA A 550 0.49 19.62 8.29
CA ALA A 550 -0.40 20.12 9.32
C ALA A 550 -0.01 19.56 10.70
N SER A 551 0.08 20.44 11.70
CA SER A 551 0.42 20.04 13.07
C SER A 551 -0.61 19.02 13.59
N PRO A 552 -0.30 18.19 14.60
CA PRO A 552 -1.25 17.21 15.14
C PRO A 552 -2.60 17.77 15.59
N HIS A 553 -2.65 19.08 15.86
CA HIS A 553 -3.85 19.78 16.33
C HIS A 553 -4.49 20.69 15.27
N GLN A 554 -3.95 20.75 14.08
CA GLN A 554 -4.49 21.54 12.98
C GLN A 554 -5.50 20.72 12.18
N SER A 555 -6.69 21.30 11.92
CA SER A 555 -7.69 20.71 11.03
C SER A 555 -7.13 20.59 9.62
N CYS A 556 -7.16 19.41 9.05
CA CYS A 556 -6.52 19.12 7.76
C CYS A 556 -7.17 17.92 7.06
N VAL A 557 -6.99 17.84 5.76
CA VAL A 557 -7.39 16.67 4.96
C VAL A 557 -6.46 15.51 5.24
N GLU A 558 -6.99 14.32 5.47
CA GLU A 558 -6.20 13.11 5.64
C GLU A 558 -5.99 12.41 4.29
N MET A 559 -4.73 12.20 3.93
CA MET A 559 -4.33 11.49 2.72
C MET A 559 -3.67 10.17 3.11
N MET A 560 -4.06 9.07 2.47
CA MET A 560 -3.48 7.76 2.81
C MET A 560 -3.71 6.70 1.74
N THR A 561 -2.93 5.62 1.83
CA THR A 561 -3.23 4.44 1.03
C THR A 561 -4.50 3.75 1.55
N LEU A 562 -5.18 3.02 0.67
CA LEU A 562 -6.35 2.20 1.03
C LEU A 562 -6.05 1.22 2.17
N HIS A 563 -4.83 0.67 2.22
CA HIS A 563 -4.39 -0.22 3.31
C HIS A 563 -4.31 0.51 4.66
N SER A 564 -3.78 1.73 4.66
CA SER A 564 -3.66 2.55 5.87
C SER A 564 -5.02 3.03 6.38
N ALA A 565 -6.04 3.07 5.51
CA ALA A 565 -7.39 3.48 5.86
C ALA A 565 -8.17 2.43 6.67
N LYS A 566 -7.67 1.19 6.76
CA LYS A 566 -8.31 0.14 7.56
C LYS A 566 -8.40 0.55 9.02
N GLY A 567 -9.60 0.43 9.61
CA GLY A 567 -9.89 0.86 10.99
C GLY A 567 -10.31 2.33 11.14
N LEU A 568 -10.06 3.18 10.12
CA LEU A 568 -10.47 4.58 10.13
C LEU A 568 -11.86 4.79 9.50
N GLU A 569 -12.42 6.00 9.64
CA GLU A 569 -13.72 6.35 9.08
C GLU A 569 -13.89 7.87 8.97
N PHE A 570 -14.46 8.34 7.85
CA PHE A 570 -14.57 9.76 7.54
C PHE A 570 -15.95 10.10 6.98
N PRO A 571 -16.52 11.28 7.29
CA PRO A 571 -17.77 11.74 6.68
C PRO A 571 -17.70 11.80 5.15
N ARG A 572 -16.60 12.29 4.59
CA ARG A 572 -16.36 12.47 3.16
C ARG A 572 -15.13 11.70 2.69
N VAL A 573 -15.28 10.80 1.72
CA VAL A 573 -14.16 10.02 1.18
C VAL A 573 -14.06 10.20 -0.33
N PHE A 574 -12.83 10.40 -0.80
CA PHE A 574 -12.45 10.37 -2.20
C PHE A 574 -11.55 9.16 -2.43
N MET A 575 -11.93 8.28 -3.35
CA MET A 575 -11.07 7.20 -3.84
C MET A 575 -10.57 7.61 -5.21
N VAL A 576 -9.26 7.80 -5.36
CA VAL A 576 -8.64 8.31 -6.59
C VAL A 576 -7.85 7.25 -7.33
N GLY A 577 -7.72 7.39 -8.66
CA GLY A 577 -6.99 6.46 -9.50
C GLY A 577 -7.62 5.08 -9.59
N VAL A 578 -8.96 5.00 -9.60
CA VAL A 578 -9.69 3.74 -9.69
C VAL A 578 -9.80 3.31 -11.15
N GLU A 579 -8.69 2.80 -11.69
CA GLU A 579 -8.47 2.48 -13.11
C GLU A 579 -7.90 1.08 -13.29
N GLU A 580 -8.25 0.41 -14.40
CA GLU A 580 -7.61 -0.87 -14.77
C GLU A 580 -6.09 -0.68 -14.92
N GLY A 581 -5.33 -1.54 -14.22
CA GLY A 581 -3.87 -1.49 -14.20
C GLY A 581 -3.27 -0.63 -13.09
N VAL A 582 -4.04 0.30 -12.50
CA VAL A 582 -3.67 1.08 -11.31
C VAL A 582 -4.34 0.49 -10.07
N PHE A 583 -5.66 0.38 -10.11
CA PHE A 583 -6.47 -0.25 -9.07
C PHE A 583 -7.71 -0.94 -9.69
N PRO A 584 -7.69 -2.27 -9.87
CA PRO A 584 -6.64 -3.24 -9.49
C PRO A 584 -5.36 -3.09 -10.29
N SER A 585 -4.21 -3.40 -9.67
CA SER A 585 -2.92 -3.35 -10.34
C SER A 585 -2.77 -4.46 -11.38
N PHE A 586 -1.96 -4.27 -12.44
CA PHE A 586 -1.73 -5.30 -13.46
C PHE A 586 -1.27 -6.64 -12.89
N ARG A 587 -0.46 -6.61 -11.83
CA ARG A 587 0.06 -7.82 -11.17
C ARG A 587 -1.01 -8.65 -10.49
N SER A 588 -2.11 -8.05 -10.11
CA SER A 588 -3.22 -8.78 -9.49
C SER A 588 -3.90 -9.77 -10.43
N PHE A 589 -3.59 -9.72 -11.73
CA PHE A 589 -4.09 -10.67 -12.71
C PHE A 589 -3.18 -11.89 -12.91
N GLU A 590 -1.92 -11.80 -12.47
CA GLU A 590 -0.92 -12.84 -12.67
C GLU A 590 -0.95 -13.92 -11.57
N GLU A 591 -1.41 -13.56 -10.36
CA GLU A 591 -1.43 -14.45 -9.20
C GLU A 591 -2.88 -14.83 -8.81
N PRO A 592 -3.18 -16.13 -8.63
CA PRO A 592 -4.50 -16.58 -8.17
C PRO A 592 -4.88 -15.94 -6.82
N GLY A 593 -6.13 -15.47 -6.69
CA GLY A 593 -6.66 -14.87 -5.45
C GLY A 593 -6.28 -13.40 -5.21
N ARG A 594 -5.32 -12.85 -5.96
CA ARG A 594 -4.86 -11.47 -5.77
C ARG A 594 -5.90 -10.43 -6.20
N LEU A 595 -6.66 -10.71 -7.24
CA LEU A 595 -7.78 -9.84 -7.64
C LEU A 595 -8.86 -9.77 -6.56
N GLU A 596 -9.12 -10.89 -5.88
CA GLU A 596 -10.07 -10.92 -4.76
C GLU A 596 -9.58 -10.10 -3.57
N GLU A 597 -8.27 -10.09 -3.30
CA GLU A 597 -7.65 -9.23 -2.28
C GLU A 597 -7.75 -7.75 -2.66
N GLU A 598 -7.49 -7.36 -3.92
CA GLU A 598 -7.70 -5.99 -4.41
C GLU A 598 -9.18 -5.57 -4.31
N ARG A 599 -10.14 -6.50 -4.55
CA ARG A 599 -11.56 -6.21 -4.36
C ARG A 599 -11.92 -6.02 -2.88
N ARG A 600 -11.33 -6.79 -1.97
CA ARG A 600 -11.46 -6.54 -0.52
C ARG A 600 -10.88 -5.17 -0.14
N LEU A 601 -9.78 -4.77 -0.77
CA LEU A 601 -9.20 -3.44 -0.56
C LEU A 601 -10.14 -2.32 -1.05
N ALA A 602 -10.81 -2.51 -2.19
CA ALA A 602 -11.82 -1.58 -2.67
C ALA A 602 -13.04 -1.54 -1.71
N TYR A 603 -13.49 -2.68 -1.23
CA TYR A 603 -14.53 -2.78 -0.21
C TYR A 603 -14.12 -2.03 1.08
N VAL A 604 -12.89 -2.19 1.54
CA VAL A 604 -12.35 -1.41 2.68
C VAL A 604 -12.47 0.08 2.38
N GLY A 605 -12.00 0.55 1.23
CA GLY A 605 -12.06 1.97 0.86
C GLY A 605 -13.49 2.53 0.87
N ILE A 606 -14.43 1.85 0.21
CA ILE A 606 -15.85 2.24 0.17
C ILE A 606 -16.44 2.34 1.59
N THR A 607 -16.16 1.36 2.44
CA THR A 607 -16.71 1.28 3.80
C THR A 607 -16.03 2.24 4.79
N ARG A 608 -15.08 3.06 4.34
CA ARG A 608 -14.53 4.17 5.17
C ARG A 608 -15.44 5.39 5.18
N ALA A 609 -16.27 5.55 4.15
CA ALA A 609 -17.18 6.67 4.03
C ALA A 609 -18.40 6.51 4.95
N LYS A 610 -18.71 7.60 5.70
CA LYS A 610 -19.93 7.69 6.52
C LYS A 610 -21.10 8.24 5.72
N GLN A 611 -20.90 9.39 5.06
CA GLN A 611 -21.98 10.16 4.44
C GLN A 611 -21.83 10.23 2.94
N LYS A 612 -20.64 10.52 2.43
CA LYS A 612 -20.44 10.77 1.02
C LYS A 612 -19.17 10.12 0.48
N LEU A 613 -19.32 9.39 -0.61
CA LEU A 613 -18.23 8.73 -1.32
C LEU A 613 -18.16 9.24 -2.74
N THR A 614 -16.96 9.60 -3.18
CA THR A 614 -16.68 9.89 -4.59
C THR A 614 -15.52 9.00 -5.05
N ILE A 615 -15.72 8.33 -6.18
CA ILE A 615 -14.71 7.49 -6.84
C ILE A 615 -14.27 8.22 -8.10
N CYS A 616 -12.97 8.43 -8.25
CA CYS A 616 -12.39 9.15 -9.36
C CYS A 616 -11.49 8.22 -10.19
N TYR A 617 -11.50 8.41 -11.49
CA TYR A 617 -10.56 7.78 -12.41
C TYR A 617 -10.17 8.75 -13.52
N ALA A 618 -8.97 8.62 -14.09
CA ALA A 618 -8.52 9.42 -15.21
C ALA A 618 -8.57 8.62 -16.52
N GLU A 619 -9.10 9.24 -17.61
CA GLU A 619 -9.17 8.63 -18.95
C GLU A 619 -7.77 8.49 -19.58
N SER A 620 -6.83 9.36 -19.21
CA SER A 620 -5.41 9.23 -19.53
C SER A 620 -4.57 9.55 -18.31
N ARG A 621 -3.47 8.85 -18.15
CA ARG A 621 -2.49 9.07 -17.08
C ARG A 621 -1.09 9.01 -17.66
N ARG A 622 -0.23 9.88 -17.21
CA ARG A 622 1.17 9.82 -17.60
C ARG A 622 1.90 8.80 -16.72
N VAL A 623 2.36 7.74 -17.37
CA VAL A 623 3.21 6.74 -16.77
C VAL A 623 4.56 6.81 -17.47
N TYR A 624 5.61 7.15 -16.73
CA TYR A 624 6.95 7.34 -17.28
C TYR A 624 7.05 8.48 -18.30
N THR A 625 7.21 8.17 -19.54
CA THR A 625 7.34 9.12 -20.65
C THR A 625 6.17 9.06 -21.62
N LYS A 626 5.20 8.20 -21.37
CA LYS A 626 4.06 7.94 -22.28
C LYS A 626 2.75 8.34 -21.61
N GLU A 627 1.91 8.98 -22.37
CA GLU A 627 0.50 9.12 -22.00
C GLU A 627 -0.19 7.81 -22.35
N GLU A 628 -0.68 7.12 -21.33
CA GLU A 628 -1.41 5.87 -21.48
C GLU A 628 -2.90 6.14 -21.24
N ARG A 629 -3.73 5.55 -22.08
CA ARG A 629 -5.18 5.59 -21.87
C ARG A 629 -5.57 4.49 -20.92
N HIS A 630 -6.27 4.87 -19.87
CA HIS A 630 -6.79 3.94 -18.89
C HIS A 630 -8.30 3.73 -19.08
N LEU A 631 -8.74 2.51 -18.80
CA LEU A 631 -10.16 2.20 -18.68
C LEU A 631 -10.58 2.37 -17.22
N PRO A 632 -11.85 2.76 -16.97
CA PRO A 632 -12.35 2.71 -15.60
C PRO A 632 -12.17 1.31 -15.01
N SER A 633 -11.80 1.24 -13.74
CA SER A 633 -11.67 -0.02 -13.01
C SER A 633 -12.93 -0.87 -13.12
N ARG A 634 -12.77 -2.19 -13.24
CA ARG A 634 -13.89 -3.13 -13.12
C ARG A 634 -14.65 -2.96 -11.81
N PHE A 635 -14.00 -2.50 -10.75
CA PHE A 635 -14.65 -2.24 -9.48
C PHE A 635 -15.76 -1.17 -9.58
N ILE A 636 -15.64 -0.21 -10.52
CA ILE A 636 -16.71 0.74 -10.81
C ILE A 636 -17.88 0.05 -11.54
N THR A 637 -17.57 -0.84 -12.48
CA THR A 637 -18.61 -1.56 -13.24
C THR A 637 -19.33 -2.63 -12.40
N GLU A 638 -18.71 -3.07 -11.31
CA GLU A 638 -19.27 -4.01 -10.33
C GLU A 638 -20.24 -3.33 -9.34
N LEU A 639 -20.34 -1.99 -9.33
CA LEU A 639 -21.27 -1.25 -8.48
C LEU A 639 -22.69 -1.26 -9.06
N PRO A 640 -23.74 -1.23 -8.21
CA PRO A 640 -25.12 -1.19 -8.67
C PRO A 640 -25.42 0.18 -9.31
N SER A 641 -25.97 0.18 -10.50
CA SER A 641 -26.22 1.40 -11.28
C SER A 641 -27.17 2.38 -10.61
N GLU A 642 -28.10 1.87 -9.80
CA GLU A 642 -29.06 2.68 -9.03
C GLU A 642 -28.42 3.41 -7.84
N CYS A 643 -27.23 3.00 -7.40
CA CYS A 643 -26.52 3.61 -6.27
C CYS A 643 -25.39 4.54 -6.72
N ILE A 644 -25.17 4.73 -8.01
CA ILE A 644 -24.10 5.57 -8.55
C ILE A 644 -24.66 6.80 -9.30
N GLN A 645 -23.90 7.88 -9.28
CA GLN A 645 -24.17 9.10 -10.04
C GLN A 645 -22.92 9.53 -10.79
N GLU A 646 -22.97 9.55 -12.11
CA GLU A 646 -21.90 10.15 -12.92
C GLU A 646 -21.93 11.67 -12.75
N ILE A 647 -20.85 12.23 -12.19
CA ILE A 647 -20.72 13.67 -11.94
C ILE A 647 -20.38 14.41 -13.23
N ARG A 648 -19.53 13.80 -14.08
CA ARG A 648 -19.23 14.25 -15.42
C ARG A 648 -19.89 13.29 -16.39
N LEU A 649 -20.91 13.79 -17.11
CA LEU A 649 -21.52 13.04 -18.21
C LEU A 649 -20.44 12.77 -19.26
N ARG A 650 -20.17 11.51 -19.55
CA ARG A 650 -19.38 11.14 -20.73
C ARG A 650 -20.10 11.79 -21.92
N GLY A 651 -19.45 12.69 -22.60
CA GLY A 651 -19.92 13.20 -23.86
C GLY A 651 -19.91 12.04 -24.86
N THR A 652 -20.91 11.18 -24.83
CA THR A 652 -21.28 10.41 -25.99
C THR A 652 -21.62 11.46 -27.03
N VAL A 653 -20.70 11.68 -27.97
CA VAL A 653 -21.08 12.31 -29.25
C VAL A 653 -22.02 11.31 -29.92
N THR A 654 -23.23 11.21 -29.42
CA THR A 654 -24.39 10.81 -30.21
C THR A 654 -24.53 11.92 -31.24
N ARG A 655 -23.98 11.71 -32.42
CA ARG A 655 -24.49 12.39 -33.58
C ARG A 655 -26.01 12.21 -33.49
N ALA A 656 -26.70 13.27 -33.11
CA ALA A 656 -28.13 13.33 -33.22
C ALA A 656 -28.45 12.96 -34.68
N LEU A 657 -29.01 11.78 -34.89
CA LEU A 657 -29.76 11.46 -36.10
C LEU A 657 -30.96 12.41 -36.05
N ASN A 658 -30.76 13.64 -36.55
CA ASN A 658 -31.84 14.54 -36.86
C ASN A 658 -32.67 13.85 -37.93
N GLN A 659 -33.75 13.21 -37.51
CA GLN A 659 -34.94 13.09 -38.34
C GLN A 659 -35.51 14.50 -38.52
N ALA A 660 -34.88 15.30 -39.36
CA ALA A 660 -35.47 16.49 -39.89
C ALA A 660 -36.41 16.04 -41.03
N LYS A 661 -37.70 16.23 -40.81
CA LYS A 661 -38.71 16.18 -41.83
C LYS A 661 -38.30 17.09 -42.99
N VAL A 662 -38.46 16.52 -44.17
CA VAL A 662 -38.37 17.09 -45.51
C VAL A 662 -38.79 18.53 -45.59
N GLY A 663 -37.87 19.38 -46.01
CA GLY A 663 -38.10 20.69 -46.62
C GLY A 663 -36.91 20.90 -47.55
N SER A 664 -37.17 20.77 -48.83
CA SER A 664 -36.26 20.88 -49.94
C SER A 664 -35.48 22.18 -49.96
N LEU A 665 -34.14 22.11 -49.92
CA LEU A 665 -33.25 23.04 -50.60
C LEU A 665 -31.91 22.32 -50.86
N SER A 666 -31.64 22.06 -52.10
CA SER A 666 -30.48 21.46 -52.69
C SER A 666 -29.25 22.35 -52.53
N THR A 667 -28.27 21.92 -51.70
CA THR A 667 -26.88 22.27 -51.88
C THR A 667 -26.04 21.00 -51.72
N SER A 668 -25.47 20.56 -52.83
CA SER A 668 -24.61 19.37 -52.95
C SER A 668 -23.33 19.55 -52.17
N LEU A 669 -23.17 18.79 -51.06
CA LEU A 669 -21.86 18.49 -50.47
C LEU A 669 -21.20 17.37 -51.30
N PRO A 670 -19.91 17.43 -51.57
CA PRO A 670 -19.23 16.37 -52.32
C PRO A 670 -19.35 15.04 -51.57
N GLU A 671 -19.90 14.02 -52.21
CA GLU A 671 -19.97 12.65 -51.71
C GLU A 671 -18.54 12.11 -51.58
N ASN A 672 -18.19 11.73 -50.38
CA ASN A 672 -16.95 11.00 -50.17
C ASN A 672 -17.01 9.70 -51.01
N GLU A 673 -16.10 9.55 -51.94
CA GLU A 673 -16.09 8.47 -52.94
C GLU A 673 -15.96 7.07 -52.31
N TRP A 674 -15.57 6.97 -51.04
CA TRP A 674 -15.30 5.72 -50.33
C TRP A 674 -16.23 5.57 -49.11
N LYS A 675 -16.74 4.34 -48.88
CA LYS A 675 -17.65 4.01 -47.78
C LYS A 675 -17.11 2.90 -46.92
N MET A 676 -17.33 2.97 -45.59
CA MET A 676 -17.02 1.87 -44.66
C MET A 676 -17.80 0.60 -45.06
N GLY A 677 -17.15 -0.56 -44.97
CA GLY A 677 -17.71 -1.84 -45.44
C GLY A 677 -17.49 -2.14 -46.91
N GLN A 678 -16.98 -1.17 -47.68
CA GLN A 678 -16.74 -1.36 -49.14
C GLN A 678 -15.60 -2.33 -49.37
N LYS A 679 -15.80 -3.32 -50.23
CA LYS A 679 -14.76 -4.26 -50.66
C LYS A 679 -13.88 -3.60 -51.72
N VAL A 680 -12.59 -3.75 -51.57
CA VAL A 680 -11.59 -3.16 -52.46
C VAL A 680 -10.50 -4.19 -52.77
N LYS A 681 -9.89 -4.01 -53.93
CA LYS A 681 -8.73 -4.81 -54.36
C LYS A 681 -7.53 -3.87 -54.56
N HIS A 682 -6.41 -4.22 -53.99
CA HIS A 682 -5.13 -3.51 -54.14
C HIS A 682 -4.15 -4.41 -54.90
N GLU A 683 -3.43 -3.87 -55.82
CA GLU A 683 -2.52 -4.62 -56.70
C GLU A 683 -1.49 -5.45 -55.91
N LYS A 684 -0.96 -4.90 -54.80
CA LYS A 684 0.08 -5.53 -53.97
C LYS A 684 -0.49 -6.29 -52.75
N PHE A 685 -1.63 -5.88 -52.21
CA PHE A 685 -2.17 -6.39 -50.93
C PHE A 685 -3.39 -7.32 -51.11
N GLY A 686 -3.90 -7.45 -52.33
CA GLY A 686 -5.05 -8.30 -52.63
C GLY A 686 -6.39 -7.73 -52.20
N PHE A 687 -7.35 -8.60 -51.87
CA PHE A 687 -8.69 -8.21 -51.47
C PHE A 687 -8.72 -7.75 -50.03
N GLY A 688 -9.46 -6.64 -49.76
CA GLY A 688 -9.65 -6.09 -48.45
C GLY A 688 -11.00 -5.40 -48.30
N THR A 689 -11.35 -5.06 -47.06
CA THR A 689 -12.57 -4.31 -46.73
C THR A 689 -12.18 -3.00 -46.04
N VAL A 690 -12.77 -1.89 -46.45
CA VAL A 690 -12.58 -0.57 -45.83
C VAL A 690 -13.24 -0.59 -44.46
N ILE A 691 -12.44 -0.40 -43.41
CA ILE A 691 -12.91 -0.41 -42.02
C ILE A 691 -12.97 0.99 -41.40
N ASN A 692 -12.23 1.95 -41.96
CA ASN A 692 -12.32 3.36 -41.57
C ASN A 692 -11.97 4.28 -42.73
N VAL A 693 -12.57 5.51 -42.75
CA VAL A 693 -12.32 6.55 -43.75
C VAL A 693 -12.10 7.86 -43.03
N GLU A 694 -10.94 8.49 -43.20
CA GLU A 694 -10.55 9.76 -42.59
C GLU A 694 -10.18 10.78 -43.65
N GLY A 695 -10.57 12.03 -43.44
CA GLY A 695 -10.29 13.16 -44.34
C GLY A 695 -11.29 13.27 -45.51
N SER A 696 -11.10 14.29 -46.37
CA SER A 696 -11.88 14.58 -47.57
C SER A 696 -10.96 14.83 -48.75
N ASP A 697 -11.49 14.59 -49.95
CA ASP A 697 -10.82 14.86 -51.24
C ASP A 697 -9.43 14.16 -51.36
N ASN A 698 -8.41 14.87 -51.81
CA ASN A 698 -7.07 14.32 -52.05
C ASN A 698 -6.34 13.85 -50.79
N ASN A 699 -6.86 14.17 -49.57
CA ASN A 699 -6.25 13.74 -48.29
C ASN A 699 -7.03 12.58 -47.64
N THR A 700 -7.94 11.96 -48.36
CA THR A 700 -8.72 10.81 -47.83
C THR A 700 -7.80 9.64 -47.53
N ARG A 701 -7.77 9.20 -46.27
CA ARG A 701 -7.06 8.02 -45.78
C ARG A 701 -8.06 6.90 -45.52
N LEU A 702 -7.73 5.72 -46.02
CA LEU A 702 -8.54 4.52 -45.86
C LEU A 702 -7.80 3.52 -44.98
N GLN A 703 -8.45 3.04 -43.95
CA GLN A 703 -7.99 1.89 -43.20
C GLN A 703 -8.65 0.64 -43.79
N ILE A 704 -7.84 -0.27 -44.31
CA ILE A 704 -8.34 -1.43 -45.04
C ILE A 704 -7.83 -2.70 -44.37
N ALA A 705 -8.73 -3.64 -44.08
CA ALA A 705 -8.40 -4.98 -43.61
C ALA A 705 -8.23 -5.91 -44.82
N PHE A 706 -7.00 -6.24 -45.14
CA PHE A 706 -6.64 -7.18 -46.23
C PHE A 706 -6.60 -8.62 -45.70
N GLN A 707 -7.17 -9.55 -46.48
CA GLN A 707 -7.28 -10.98 -46.09
C GLN A 707 -5.92 -11.66 -45.79
N ALA A 708 -4.88 -11.32 -46.58
CA ALA A 708 -3.58 -11.95 -46.50
C ALA A 708 -2.52 -11.13 -45.72
N GLN A 709 -2.73 -9.83 -45.46
CA GLN A 709 -1.67 -8.92 -44.96
C GLN A 709 -2.10 -8.02 -43.80
N GLY A 710 -3.26 -8.30 -43.20
CA GLY A 710 -3.77 -7.54 -42.04
C GLY A 710 -4.23 -6.13 -42.39
N ILE A 711 -4.33 -5.28 -41.34
CA ILE A 711 -4.87 -3.92 -41.47
C ILE A 711 -3.78 -2.94 -41.92
N LYS A 712 -4.07 -2.15 -42.98
CA LYS A 712 -3.17 -1.13 -43.54
C LYS A 712 -3.90 0.21 -43.68
N TRP A 713 -3.19 1.30 -43.43
CA TRP A 713 -3.61 2.65 -43.77
C TRP A 713 -3.07 3.04 -45.14
N LEU A 714 -3.93 3.44 -46.06
CA LEU A 714 -3.58 3.89 -47.39
C LEU A 714 -4.22 5.24 -47.72
N ILE A 715 -3.51 6.07 -48.50
CA ILE A 715 -4.07 7.32 -49.01
C ILE A 715 -4.83 6.97 -50.32
N ALA A 716 -6.11 7.25 -50.34
CA ALA A 716 -7.02 6.78 -51.37
C ALA A 716 -6.59 7.09 -52.84
N HIS A 717 -6.13 8.32 -53.11
CA HIS A 717 -5.71 8.74 -54.46
C HIS A 717 -4.36 8.16 -54.87
N LEU A 718 -3.50 7.70 -53.92
CA LEU A 718 -2.19 7.12 -54.20
C LEU A 718 -2.25 5.57 -54.27
N ALA A 719 -3.26 4.97 -53.69
CA ALA A 719 -3.30 3.54 -53.39
C ALA A 719 -3.86 2.69 -54.53
N LYS A 720 -4.12 3.18 -55.75
CA LYS A 720 -4.66 2.41 -56.90
C LYS A 720 -5.63 1.30 -56.49
N LEU A 721 -6.68 1.69 -55.77
CA LEU A 721 -7.70 0.76 -55.27
C LEU A 721 -8.82 0.58 -56.29
N GLU A 722 -9.13 -0.68 -56.63
CA GLU A 722 -10.30 -1.04 -57.41
C GLU A 722 -11.48 -1.37 -56.47
N LYS A 723 -12.63 -0.77 -56.72
CA LYS A 723 -13.88 -1.14 -56.02
C LYS A 723 -14.36 -2.48 -56.49
N VAL A 724 -14.55 -3.40 -55.55
CA VAL A 724 -15.13 -4.74 -55.87
C VAL A 724 -16.59 -4.70 -55.51
N ARG A 725 -17.43 -5.04 -56.45
CA ARG A 725 -18.90 -5.09 -56.28
C ARG A 725 -19.35 -6.26 -55.41
#